data_cf02a344c7b35f9df1f55872d3141860
#
_entry.id   cf02a344c7b35f9df1f55872d3141860
#
_cell.length_a   1.000
_cell.length_b   1.000
_cell.length_c   1.000
_cell.angle_alpha   90.00
_cell.angle_beta   90.00
_cell.angle_gamma   90.00
#
_symmetry.space_group_name_H-M   'P 1'
#
loop_
_entity.id
_entity.type
_entity.pdbx_description
1 polymer ?
#
loop_
_entity_poly.entity_id
_entity_poly.type
_entity_poly.pdbx_seq_one_letter_code
_entity_poly.pdbx_strand_id
1 'polypeptide(L)'
;MLSLHPDIIIQQFVTMKKNLLMAVLGLISIGAQAQDTKPAIPRDAALEAKIEKTLSRMTLDEKIGQMLELNLDVMGKMTVENAKVDREKVRSVLQQYGAPPKETEALLKMTDQQIIDRLSNYPVDIYQGETRRVWQLNETMLDTLISKWKVGSILNAPGTRAATVDQWQQWIRLIQKKSMKYIGIPDIYGLDHNHGVTYTQGGTLFPQPINLGASFNTELARTGAEITAYESRAANCPWVYNPVVDLSRDPRWPRVWESFGEDPIVNAKMVVAEIQGYQGDDPNHIDRFHVGTSTKHYFAYGAPWTGKDRTPAYLSPQMIREKYFEPFKQAALAGTLTMMVNSASVNGVPLHASYEYLTKWLKEDLQWDGFLVTDWADINNLFTREKVAKDKKDAIRIAINAGIDMSMDPYSVEFCILLKELVNEGQVKMERIDDAVRRILRAKYRLGLFDEPNTGGKGYEKFGSDEFAKASLQTAEESEILLKNEGILPLAKGQKILLTGPNANQMRCLHGGWSYTWQGSRAEDLSEKYNTIYEALCNKYGEENIILEQGVTYNEDGAYYAEHAPEIDKAVAAADKADVIIACIGENSYTETPGNLTDLWLSENQRNLVKALYKTGKPIILVLNEGRPRLIADIEPLATAVVDILIPGNYGGDALANLLAGDANFSGKLPYTYPREINSLNTYDYKVSEEVGTMAGAYNYDAKVSLQWPFGYGLSYTTFEYSNLKTDKTHFTADDIITVTVDVKNTGKTAGKEAVLLYSSDLVASIVPDNRRLRDFTKIELQPGETKTVTFLLPAKDLAFVGADGRWTLEEGDFILKVGKRTVSIVCDATKVWDTPNI
;
A
#
# COMPACT_ATOMS: atom_id res chain seq x y z
N MET A 1 40.47 -61.56 -6.14
CA MET A 1 41.13 -60.84 -7.24
C MET A 1 40.55 -61.35 -8.55
N LEU A 2 39.58 -60.61 -9.12
CA LEU A 2 39.11 -60.86 -10.46
C LEU A 2 39.29 -59.52 -11.19
N SER A 3 40.28 -59.51 -12.10
CA SER A 3 40.55 -58.36 -12.99
C SER A 3 39.49 -58.26 -14.06
N LEU A 4 38.68 -57.22 -14.03
CA LEU A 4 37.79 -56.88 -15.12
C LEU A 4 38.61 -56.20 -16.23
N HIS A 5 38.44 -56.67 -17.45
CA HIS A 5 39.13 -56.21 -18.65
C HIS A 5 38.67 -54.71 -18.98
N PRO A 6 39.61 -53.85 -19.43
CA PRO A 6 39.33 -52.43 -19.68
C PRO A 6 38.23 -52.15 -20.72
N ASP A 7 38.03 -53.08 -21.69
CA ASP A 7 37.08 -52.94 -22.76
C ASP A 7 35.60 -53.03 -22.33
N ILE A 8 35.30 -53.67 -21.20
CA ILE A 8 33.93 -53.78 -20.67
C ILE A 8 33.53 -52.46 -20.01
N ILE A 9 34.48 -51.74 -19.41
CA ILE A 9 34.19 -50.44 -18.78
C ILE A 9 33.91 -49.36 -19.85
N ILE A 10 34.62 -49.39 -20.98
CA ILE A 10 34.46 -48.46 -22.07
C ILE A 10 33.09 -48.68 -22.79
N GLN A 11 32.66 -49.93 -23.00
CA GLN A 11 31.35 -50.21 -23.59
C GLN A 11 30.20 -49.83 -22.68
N GLN A 12 30.30 -50.00 -21.37
CA GLN A 12 29.26 -49.51 -20.43
C GLN A 12 29.19 -48.00 -20.38
N PHE A 13 30.32 -47.29 -20.43
CA PHE A 13 30.36 -45.83 -20.46
C PHE A 13 29.79 -45.23 -21.76
N VAL A 14 30.03 -45.87 -22.90
CA VAL A 14 29.47 -45.44 -24.19
C VAL A 14 27.96 -45.71 -24.27
N THR A 15 27.49 -46.82 -23.70
CA THR A 15 26.04 -47.14 -23.63
C THR A 15 25.32 -46.24 -22.66
N MET A 16 25.91 -45.90 -21.50
CA MET A 16 25.35 -44.90 -20.57
C MET A 16 25.29 -43.51 -21.18
N LYS A 17 26.30 -43.03 -21.93
CA LYS A 17 26.26 -41.75 -22.62
C LYS A 17 25.23 -41.72 -23.73
N LYS A 18 25.03 -42.80 -24.48
CA LYS A 18 23.98 -42.90 -25.50
C LYS A 18 22.58 -42.91 -24.90
N ASN A 19 22.37 -43.59 -23.79
CA ASN A 19 21.08 -43.60 -23.09
C ASN A 19 20.80 -42.25 -22.36
N LEU A 20 21.82 -41.57 -21.87
CA LEU A 20 21.69 -40.22 -21.29
C LEU A 20 21.41 -39.16 -22.39
N LEU A 21 22.02 -39.32 -23.60
CA LEU A 21 21.76 -38.42 -24.73
C LEU A 21 20.38 -38.68 -25.34
N MET A 22 19.87 -39.91 -25.33
CA MET A 22 18.50 -40.22 -25.75
C MET A 22 17.47 -39.79 -24.69
N ALA A 23 17.77 -39.82 -23.40
CA ALA A 23 16.92 -39.28 -22.35
C ALA A 23 16.89 -37.74 -22.35
N VAL A 24 18.00 -37.08 -22.69
CA VAL A 24 18.06 -35.62 -22.87
C VAL A 24 17.38 -35.17 -24.18
N LEU A 25 17.42 -35.97 -25.26
CA LEU A 25 16.69 -35.69 -26.50
C LEU A 25 15.21 -36.08 -26.42
N GLY A 26 14.82 -36.99 -25.51
CA GLY A 26 13.44 -37.32 -25.22
C GLY A 26 12.75 -36.30 -24.29
N LEU A 27 13.53 -35.50 -23.55
CA LEU A 27 13.04 -34.41 -22.70
C LEU A 27 12.90 -33.06 -23.43
N ILE A 28 13.33 -32.97 -24.69
CA ILE A 28 13.23 -31.74 -25.50
C ILE A 28 11.97 -31.74 -26.40
N SER A 29 11.14 -32.79 -26.34
CA SER A 29 9.88 -32.84 -27.08
C SER A 29 8.62 -32.98 -26.24
N ILE A 30 8.67 -32.65 -24.96
CA ILE A 30 7.46 -32.20 -24.28
C ILE A 30 7.34 -30.73 -24.68
N GLY A 31 6.71 -30.48 -25.80
CA GLY A 31 6.21 -29.19 -26.17
C GLY A 31 5.37 -28.68 -25.00
N ALA A 32 5.86 -27.68 -24.30
CA ALA A 32 5.01 -26.85 -23.50
C ALA A 32 3.91 -26.40 -24.47
N GLN A 33 2.73 -26.98 -24.39
CA GLN A 33 1.54 -26.34 -24.89
C GLN A 33 1.47 -25.09 -24.04
N ALA A 34 1.96 -23.97 -24.61
CA ALA A 34 1.65 -22.67 -24.11
C ALA A 34 0.12 -22.65 -24.02
N GLN A 35 -0.41 -22.64 -22.80
CA GLN A 35 -1.80 -22.29 -22.62
C GLN A 35 -1.98 -20.97 -23.37
N ASP A 36 -3.03 -20.85 -24.18
CA ASP A 36 -3.47 -19.59 -24.78
C ASP A 36 -3.94 -18.67 -23.63
N THR A 37 -3.00 -18.19 -22.81
CA THR A 37 -3.25 -17.14 -21.85
C THR A 37 -3.44 -15.87 -22.68
N LYS A 38 -4.67 -15.40 -22.73
CA LYS A 38 -4.97 -14.13 -23.39
C LYS A 38 -4.37 -13.02 -22.52
N PRO A 39 -3.72 -12.01 -23.12
CA PRO A 39 -3.27 -10.86 -22.37
C PRO A 39 -4.46 -10.20 -21.69
N ALA A 40 -4.26 -9.69 -20.45
CA ALA A 40 -5.29 -9.02 -19.66
C ALA A 40 -5.92 -7.85 -20.44
N ILE A 41 -5.09 -7.07 -21.13
CA ILE A 41 -5.52 -6.03 -22.06
C ILE A 41 -5.40 -6.59 -23.48
N PRO A 42 -6.50 -6.73 -24.24
CA PRO A 42 -6.45 -7.11 -25.63
C PRO A 42 -5.60 -6.11 -26.42
N ARG A 43 -4.67 -6.61 -27.23
CA ARG A 43 -3.79 -5.75 -28.03
C ARG A 43 -4.59 -5.03 -29.13
N ASP A 44 -4.50 -3.71 -29.17
CA ASP A 44 -5.00 -2.90 -30.26
C ASP A 44 -3.93 -2.81 -31.36
N ALA A 45 -4.19 -3.43 -32.51
CA ALA A 45 -3.26 -3.49 -33.62
C ALA A 45 -2.90 -2.09 -34.18
N ALA A 46 -3.80 -1.14 -34.14
CA ALA A 46 -3.57 0.23 -34.60
C ALA A 46 -2.64 0.98 -33.63
N LEU A 47 -2.85 0.79 -32.32
CA LEU A 47 -1.98 1.30 -31.29
C LEU A 47 -0.56 0.72 -31.37
N GLU A 48 -0.45 -0.61 -31.49
CA GLU A 48 0.85 -1.27 -31.64
C GLU A 48 1.61 -0.79 -32.89
N ALA A 49 0.92 -0.56 -34.00
CA ALA A 49 1.54 0.01 -35.22
C ALA A 49 2.09 1.43 -34.99
N LYS A 50 1.41 2.28 -34.20
CA LYS A 50 1.90 3.60 -33.82
C LYS A 50 3.15 3.51 -32.96
N ILE A 51 3.16 2.57 -32.00
CA ILE A 51 4.28 2.32 -31.08
C ILE A 51 5.52 1.90 -31.89
N GLU A 52 5.41 0.88 -32.75
CA GLU A 52 6.51 0.40 -33.57
C GLU A 52 7.03 1.48 -34.54
N LYS A 53 6.15 2.28 -35.11
CA LYS A 53 6.53 3.43 -35.94
C LYS A 53 7.33 4.47 -35.17
N THR A 54 7.00 4.70 -33.90
CA THR A 54 7.74 5.64 -33.04
C THR A 54 9.08 5.03 -32.63
N LEU A 55 9.08 3.80 -32.15
CA LEU A 55 10.28 3.08 -31.71
C LEU A 55 11.34 2.97 -32.81
N SER A 56 10.91 2.65 -34.05
CA SER A 56 11.83 2.45 -35.18
C SER A 56 12.59 3.72 -35.59
N ARG A 57 12.14 4.92 -35.18
CA ARG A 57 12.79 6.20 -35.49
C ARG A 57 13.73 6.69 -34.37
N MET A 58 13.63 6.06 -33.20
CA MET A 58 14.39 6.49 -32.04
C MET A 58 15.85 6.05 -32.12
N THR A 59 16.74 7.00 -31.82
CA THR A 59 18.16 6.73 -31.58
C THR A 59 18.32 5.98 -30.24
N LEU A 60 19.51 5.35 -30.04
CA LEU A 60 19.82 4.69 -28.78
C LEU A 60 19.74 5.67 -27.59
N ASP A 61 20.20 6.90 -27.74
CA ASP A 61 20.15 7.93 -26.69
C ASP A 61 18.71 8.31 -26.34
N GLU A 62 17.82 8.42 -27.31
CA GLU A 62 16.40 8.66 -27.08
C GLU A 62 15.72 7.47 -26.40
N LYS A 63 16.05 6.24 -26.77
CA LYS A 63 15.53 5.02 -26.13
C LYS A 63 15.95 4.96 -24.66
N ILE A 64 17.24 5.14 -24.38
CA ILE A 64 17.77 5.10 -23.01
C ILE A 64 17.22 6.25 -22.16
N GLY A 65 17.07 7.45 -22.73
CA GLY A 65 16.48 8.58 -22.01
C GLY A 65 15.03 8.34 -21.58
N GLN A 66 14.25 7.56 -22.37
CA GLN A 66 12.90 7.17 -21.96
C GLN A 66 12.88 6.19 -20.78
N MET A 67 13.97 5.48 -20.54
CA MET A 67 14.13 4.53 -19.45
C MET A 67 14.63 5.18 -18.15
N LEU A 68 14.79 6.51 -18.11
CA LEU A 68 15.22 7.27 -16.94
C LEU A 68 14.10 8.15 -16.42
N GLU A 69 13.88 8.10 -15.13
CA GLU A 69 13.00 8.95 -14.36
C GLU A 69 13.80 9.78 -13.35
N LEU A 70 13.62 11.10 -13.38
CA LEU A 70 14.32 12.07 -12.54
C LEU A 70 13.35 12.80 -11.59
N ASN A 71 13.84 13.13 -10.40
CA ASN A 71 13.11 13.99 -9.47
C ASN A 71 13.07 15.43 -10.01
N LEU A 72 11.91 16.09 -9.93
CA LEU A 72 11.72 17.47 -10.36
C LEU A 72 12.71 18.44 -9.70
N ASP A 73 13.16 18.17 -8.49
CA ASP A 73 14.10 19.01 -7.74
C ASP A 73 15.41 19.30 -8.52
N VAL A 74 15.89 18.34 -9.35
CA VAL A 74 17.11 18.53 -10.14
C VAL A 74 16.93 19.51 -11.31
N MET A 75 15.70 19.92 -11.60
CA MET A 75 15.35 20.84 -12.68
C MET A 75 15.11 22.26 -12.21
N GLY A 76 15.28 22.51 -10.94
CA GLY A 76 14.98 23.81 -10.34
C GLY A 76 15.93 24.20 -9.23
N LYS A 77 15.57 25.29 -8.59
CA LYS A 77 16.28 25.80 -7.43
C LYS A 77 15.31 26.25 -6.36
N MET A 78 15.52 25.77 -5.14
CA MET A 78 14.85 26.28 -3.96
C MET A 78 15.52 27.57 -3.51
N THR A 79 14.76 28.63 -3.33
CA THR A 79 15.18 29.85 -2.68
C THR A 79 14.50 29.95 -1.32
N VAL A 80 15.22 30.39 -0.31
CA VAL A 80 14.72 30.55 1.04
C VAL A 80 14.92 32.00 1.45
N GLU A 81 13.83 32.72 1.63
CA GLU A 81 13.86 34.13 2.01
C GLU A 81 14.16 34.26 3.51
N ASN A 82 15.08 35.14 3.87
CA ASN A 82 15.47 35.46 5.25
C ASN A 82 15.97 34.27 6.10
N ALA A 83 16.57 33.29 5.46
CA ALA A 83 16.98 32.05 6.12
C ALA A 83 18.21 32.24 7.03
N LYS A 84 18.06 31.86 8.28
CA LYS A 84 19.18 31.52 9.18
C LYS A 84 19.16 30.01 9.41
N VAL A 85 20.33 29.39 9.30
CA VAL A 85 20.47 27.95 9.50
C VAL A 85 20.53 27.64 11.00
N ASP A 86 19.75 26.69 11.43
CA ASP A 86 19.85 26.07 12.74
C ASP A 86 20.78 24.83 12.64
N ARG A 87 21.99 24.97 13.17
CA ARG A 87 23.02 23.93 13.07
C ARG A 87 22.70 22.67 13.87
N GLU A 88 21.93 22.79 14.94
CA GLU A 88 21.48 21.61 15.70
C GLU A 88 20.41 20.84 14.94
N LYS A 89 19.48 21.53 14.28
CA LYS A 89 18.54 20.89 13.35
C LYS A 89 19.27 20.22 12.20
N VAL A 90 20.25 20.87 11.58
CA VAL A 90 21.11 20.25 10.54
C VAL A 90 21.78 18.98 11.05
N ARG A 91 22.36 19.01 12.25
CA ARG A 91 23.01 17.84 12.84
C ARG A 91 22.00 16.70 13.03
N SER A 92 20.87 16.99 13.65
CA SER A 92 19.79 16.03 13.91
C SER A 92 19.30 15.38 12.60
N VAL A 93 19.00 16.19 11.60
CA VAL A 93 18.53 15.71 10.29
C VAL A 93 19.56 14.82 9.61
N LEU A 94 20.83 15.26 9.53
CA LEU A 94 21.89 14.47 8.89
C LEU A 94 22.14 13.15 9.62
N GLN A 95 22.05 13.15 10.96
CA GLN A 95 22.15 11.94 11.76
C GLN A 95 20.98 10.98 11.50
N GLN A 96 19.76 11.51 11.40
CA GLN A 96 18.57 10.75 11.06
C GLN A 96 18.69 10.07 9.69
N TYR A 97 19.31 10.75 8.72
CA TYR A 97 19.55 10.21 7.36
C TYR A 97 20.86 9.41 7.25
N GLY A 98 21.51 9.11 8.37
CA GLY A 98 22.71 8.26 8.39
C GLY A 98 23.96 8.88 7.80
N ALA A 99 24.05 10.20 7.71
CA ALA A 99 25.23 10.89 7.20
C ALA A 99 26.45 10.62 8.12
N PRO A 100 27.64 10.34 7.54
CA PRO A 100 28.84 10.11 8.33
C PRO A 100 29.15 11.31 9.23
N PRO A 101 29.54 11.12 10.51
CA PRO A 101 29.83 12.22 11.43
C PRO A 101 30.87 13.22 10.91
N LYS A 102 31.88 12.74 10.17
CA LYS A 102 32.92 13.57 9.57
C LYS A 102 32.35 14.53 8.51
N GLU A 103 31.41 14.06 7.70
CA GLU A 103 30.76 14.87 6.67
C GLU A 103 29.81 15.88 7.28
N THR A 104 29.05 15.46 8.33
CA THR A 104 28.18 16.34 9.11
C THR A 104 28.97 17.50 9.71
N GLU A 105 30.09 17.24 10.39
CA GLU A 105 30.92 18.28 10.97
C GLU A 105 31.59 19.18 9.91
N ALA A 106 31.89 18.65 8.73
CA ALA A 106 32.39 19.47 7.62
C ALA A 106 31.31 20.42 7.09
N LEU A 107 30.07 19.95 6.96
CA LEU A 107 28.94 20.76 6.53
C LEU A 107 28.61 21.87 7.53
N LEU A 108 28.60 21.55 8.83
CA LEU A 108 28.29 22.50 9.91
C LEU A 108 29.29 23.66 10.01
N LYS A 109 30.49 23.54 9.45
CA LYS A 109 31.50 24.62 9.36
C LYS A 109 31.30 25.57 8.19
N MET A 110 30.36 25.27 7.30
CA MET A 110 30.05 26.10 6.13
C MET A 110 29.22 27.33 6.51
N THR A 111 29.18 28.32 5.62
CA THR A 111 28.25 29.43 5.77
C THR A 111 26.80 28.99 5.64
N ASP A 112 25.86 29.74 6.20
CA ASP A 112 24.44 29.43 6.08
C ASP A 112 24.01 29.27 4.64
N GLN A 113 24.47 30.14 3.72
CA GLN A 113 24.17 30.03 2.31
C GLN A 113 24.70 28.74 1.69
N GLN A 114 25.90 28.31 2.06
CA GLN A 114 26.48 27.05 1.55
C GLN A 114 25.73 25.82 2.07
N ILE A 115 25.22 25.85 3.30
CA ILE A 115 24.37 24.80 3.87
C ILE A 115 23.02 24.78 3.14
N ILE A 116 22.42 25.93 2.95
CA ILE A 116 21.16 26.09 2.23
C ILE A 116 21.29 25.56 0.78
N ASP A 117 22.31 25.96 0.05
CA ASP A 117 22.55 25.51 -1.33
C ASP A 117 22.69 23.99 -1.44
N ARG A 118 23.14 23.31 -0.40
CA ARG A 118 23.28 21.85 -0.36
C ARG A 118 22.06 21.10 0.12
N LEU A 119 21.29 21.66 1.04
CA LEU A 119 20.19 20.98 1.73
C LEU A 119 18.80 21.53 1.35
N SER A 120 18.71 22.67 0.65
CA SER A 120 17.42 23.30 0.34
C SER A 120 16.48 22.44 -0.52
N ASN A 121 17.03 21.51 -1.31
CA ASN A 121 16.26 20.59 -2.14
C ASN A 121 15.78 19.34 -1.36
N TYR A 122 16.25 19.14 -0.13
CA TYR A 122 15.77 18.06 0.72
C TYR A 122 14.58 18.54 1.56
N PRO A 123 13.62 17.65 1.88
CA PRO A 123 12.42 18.00 2.65
C PRO A 123 12.72 18.13 4.15
N VAL A 124 13.77 18.86 4.48
CA VAL A 124 14.25 18.97 5.86
C VAL A 124 14.11 20.39 6.37
N ASP A 125 13.67 20.55 7.62
CA ASP A 125 13.69 21.83 8.28
C ASP A 125 15.03 22.03 9.01
N ILE A 126 15.82 22.91 8.45
CA ILE A 126 17.14 23.28 8.96
C ILE A 126 17.20 24.76 9.35
N TYR A 127 16.07 25.42 9.47
CA TYR A 127 15.99 26.86 9.60
C TYR A 127 15.59 27.28 11.02
N GLN A 128 16.03 28.48 11.43
CA GLN A 128 15.56 29.17 12.62
C GLN A 128 14.29 29.96 12.27
N GLY A 129 13.18 29.70 12.97
CA GLY A 129 11.91 30.38 12.74
C GLY A 129 11.22 29.98 11.43
N GLU A 130 10.12 30.65 11.14
CA GLU A 130 9.37 30.45 9.88
C GLU A 130 10.14 31.04 8.71
N THR A 131 10.34 30.22 7.67
CA THR A 131 11.01 30.62 6.43
C THR A 131 10.13 30.31 5.25
N ARG A 132 9.98 31.27 4.34
CA ARG A 132 9.28 31.06 3.07
C ARG A 132 10.20 30.37 2.09
N ARG A 133 9.83 29.18 1.67
CA ARG A 133 10.52 28.44 0.61
C ARG A 133 9.80 28.65 -0.72
N VAL A 134 10.55 29.04 -1.74
CA VAL A 134 10.04 29.20 -3.10
C VAL A 134 10.92 28.40 -4.05
N TRP A 135 10.34 27.34 -4.60
CA TRP A 135 11.00 26.57 -5.65
C TRP A 135 10.68 27.17 -7.02
N GLN A 136 11.69 27.27 -7.89
CA GLN A 136 11.55 27.79 -9.23
C GLN A 136 12.22 26.86 -10.23
N LEU A 137 11.49 26.52 -11.29
CA LEU A 137 12.01 25.73 -12.39
C LEU A 137 13.09 26.51 -13.15
N ASN A 138 14.23 25.86 -13.41
CA ASN A 138 15.34 26.42 -14.19
C ASN A 138 15.27 25.91 -15.63
N GLU A 139 14.86 26.78 -16.55
CA GLU A 139 14.69 26.38 -17.95
C GLU A 139 15.97 25.89 -18.62
N THR A 140 17.15 26.43 -18.25
CA THR A 140 18.45 26.00 -18.82
C THR A 140 18.79 24.57 -18.37
N MET A 141 18.54 24.23 -17.12
CA MET A 141 18.73 22.86 -16.61
C MET A 141 17.75 21.91 -17.29
N LEU A 142 16.48 22.29 -17.37
CA LEU A 142 15.44 21.52 -18.04
C LEU A 142 15.78 21.27 -19.52
N ASP A 143 16.20 22.33 -20.25
CA ASP A 143 16.64 22.22 -21.63
C ASP A 143 17.80 21.23 -21.78
N THR A 144 18.78 21.26 -20.87
CA THR A 144 19.92 20.34 -20.89
C THR A 144 19.49 18.91 -20.67
N LEU A 145 18.67 18.65 -19.66
CA LEU A 145 18.21 17.30 -19.31
C LEU A 145 17.38 16.68 -20.45
N ILE A 146 16.48 17.44 -21.04
CA ILE A 146 15.62 16.93 -22.12
C ILE A 146 16.35 16.90 -23.47
N SER A 147 17.11 17.95 -23.83
CA SER A 147 17.75 18.00 -25.17
C SER A 147 18.95 17.07 -25.31
N LYS A 148 19.75 16.93 -24.24
CA LYS A 148 20.97 16.11 -24.25
C LYS A 148 20.71 14.69 -23.82
N TRP A 149 20.02 14.51 -22.67
CA TRP A 149 19.84 13.21 -22.04
C TRP A 149 18.51 12.53 -22.42
N LYS A 150 17.61 13.24 -23.12
CA LYS A 150 16.35 12.69 -23.64
C LYS A 150 15.44 12.11 -22.57
N VAL A 151 15.52 12.64 -21.34
CA VAL A 151 14.74 12.18 -20.18
C VAL A 151 13.27 12.13 -20.51
N GLY A 152 12.64 11.01 -20.26
CA GLY A 152 11.26 10.71 -20.65
C GLY A 152 10.27 10.62 -19.51
N SER A 153 10.75 10.71 -18.26
CA SER A 153 9.88 10.69 -17.07
C SER A 153 10.43 11.59 -15.97
N ILE A 154 9.52 12.26 -15.29
CA ILE A 154 9.81 13.14 -14.15
C ILE A 154 8.82 12.82 -13.04
N LEU A 155 9.28 12.89 -11.79
CA LEU A 155 8.46 12.57 -10.63
C LEU A 155 8.55 13.61 -9.53
N ASN A 156 7.63 13.46 -8.56
CA ASN A 156 7.63 14.08 -7.24
C ASN A 156 7.26 15.56 -7.22
N ALA A 157 7.08 16.10 -6.01
CA ALA A 157 6.79 17.49 -5.72
C ALA A 157 8.05 18.22 -5.23
N PRO A 158 8.27 19.49 -5.59
CA PRO A 158 9.43 20.24 -5.13
C PRO A 158 9.51 20.28 -3.60
N GLY A 159 10.65 19.83 -3.06
CA GLY A 159 10.85 19.73 -1.61
C GLY A 159 9.83 18.84 -0.92
N THR A 160 9.23 17.90 -1.65
CA THR A 160 8.17 16.97 -1.17
C THR A 160 6.97 17.67 -0.49
N ARG A 161 6.57 18.85 -0.96
CA ARG A 161 5.44 19.62 -0.45
C ARG A 161 4.41 19.88 -1.53
N ALA A 162 3.12 19.80 -1.15
CA ALA A 162 2.01 20.04 -2.06
C ALA A 162 2.08 21.43 -2.71
N ALA A 163 1.85 21.48 -4.01
CA ALA A 163 1.77 22.70 -4.82
C ALA A 163 0.33 22.97 -5.28
N THR A 164 0.06 24.19 -5.69
CA THR A 164 -1.25 24.55 -6.26
C THR A 164 -1.44 23.94 -7.65
N VAL A 165 -2.70 23.81 -8.10
CA VAL A 165 -3.04 23.36 -9.46
C VAL A 165 -2.34 24.21 -10.52
N ASP A 166 -2.30 25.53 -10.35
CA ASP A 166 -1.67 26.45 -11.29
C ASP A 166 -0.16 26.21 -11.39
N GLN A 167 0.52 25.97 -10.26
CA GLN A 167 1.95 25.65 -10.26
C GLN A 167 2.22 24.32 -10.98
N TRP A 168 1.44 23.28 -10.69
CA TRP A 168 1.54 22.00 -11.38
C TRP A 168 1.34 22.15 -12.90
N GLN A 169 0.28 22.85 -13.29
CA GLN A 169 0.01 23.09 -14.71
C GLN A 169 1.14 23.87 -15.39
N GLN A 170 1.70 24.85 -14.72
CA GLN A 170 2.82 25.64 -15.27
C GLN A 170 4.06 24.77 -15.49
N TRP A 171 4.46 24.00 -14.50
CA TRP A 171 5.66 23.16 -14.59
C TRP A 171 5.50 22.06 -15.63
N ILE A 172 4.42 21.29 -15.54
CA ILE A 172 4.21 20.14 -16.44
C ILE A 172 4.02 20.61 -17.90
N ARG A 173 3.32 21.71 -18.15
CA ARG A 173 3.20 22.28 -19.50
C ARG A 173 4.56 22.67 -20.08
N LEU A 174 5.45 23.23 -19.27
CA LEU A 174 6.79 23.60 -19.73
C LEU A 174 7.62 22.35 -20.04
N ILE A 175 7.58 21.33 -19.19
CA ILE A 175 8.23 20.04 -19.40
C ILE A 175 7.72 19.41 -20.70
N GLN A 176 6.41 19.29 -20.88
CA GLN A 176 5.82 18.73 -22.09
C GLN A 176 6.22 19.50 -23.36
N LYS A 177 6.19 20.84 -23.30
CA LYS A 177 6.66 21.69 -24.42
C LYS A 177 8.10 21.40 -24.82
N LYS A 178 9.00 21.20 -23.83
CA LYS A 178 10.42 20.90 -24.09
C LYS A 178 10.58 19.46 -24.61
N SER A 179 9.90 18.49 -24.04
CA SER A 179 9.93 17.09 -24.48
C SER A 179 9.47 16.95 -25.93
N MET A 180 8.35 17.55 -26.27
CA MET A 180 7.85 17.55 -27.65
C MET A 180 8.78 18.27 -28.63
N LYS A 181 9.42 19.36 -28.19
CA LYS A 181 10.38 20.10 -29.03
C LYS A 181 11.66 19.33 -29.31
N TYR A 182 12.24 18.68 -28.31
CA TYR A 182 13.60 18.11 -28.41
C TYR A 182 13.61 16.60 -28.68
N ILE A 183 12.51 15.89 -28.38
CA ILE A 183 12.42 14.43 -28.53
C ILE A 183 11.25 14.05 -29.45
N GLY A 184 10.16 14.82 -29.45
CA GLY A 184 8.91 14.47 -30.15
C GLY A 184 8.11 13.35 -29.44
N ILE A 185 8.46 13.07 -28.18
CA ILE A 185 7.80 12.10 -27.30
C ILE A 185 7.41 12.84 -26.02
N PRO A 186 6.14 12.77 -25.57
CA PRO A 186 5.70 13.42 -24.36
C PRO A 186 6.38 12.83 -23.12
N ASP A 187 6.57 13.64 -22.09
CA ASP A 187 6.99 13.19 -20.77
C ASP A 187 5.84 12.43 -20.08
N ILE A 188 6.17 11.48 -19.20
CA ILE A 188 5.21 10.89 -18.28
C ILE A 188 5.56 11.32 -16.86
N TYR A 189 4.70 12.17 -16.28
CA TYR A 189 4.91 12.73 -14.95
C TYR A 189 4.21 11.90 -13.88
N GLY A 190 4.95 11.46 -12.85
CA GLY A 190 4.45 10.61 -11.77
C GLY A 190 4.40 11.30 -10.41
N LEU A 191 3.34 11.02 -9.63
CA LEU A 191 3.18 11.50 -8.25
C LEU A 191 2.66 10.40 -7.32
N ASP A 192 3.08 10.48 -6.04
CA ASP A 192 2.55 9.68 -4.95
C ASP A 192 1.19 10.23 -4.47
N HIS A 193 0.14 9.95 -5.21
CA HIS A 193 -1.23 10.27 -4.83
C HIS A 193 -1.87 9.05 -4.14
N ASN A 194 -1.38 8.69 -2.94
CA ASN A 194 -1.68 7.42 -2.28
C ASN A 194 -3.09 7.35 -1.65
N HIS A 195 -3.69 8.49 -1.28
CA HIS A 195 -5.04 8.54 -0.71
C HIS A 195 -5.78 9.84 -1.08
N GLY A 196 -5.90 10.10 -2.35
CA GLY A 196 -6.34 11.37 -2.92
C GLY A 196 -5.17 12.13 -3.54
N VAL A 197 -5.39 13.38 -3.92
CA VAL A 197 -4.34 14.19 -4.56
C VAL A 197 -3.38 14.82 -3.55
N THR A 198 -2.66 13.99 -2.86
CA THR A 198 -1.85 14.31 -1.68
C THR A 198 -0.85 15.46 -1.88
N TYR A 199 -0.34 15.63 -3.10
CA TYR A 199 0.59 16.71 -3.45
C TYR A 199 -0.03 17.88 -4.20
N THR A 200 -1.37 17.98 -4.22
CA THR A 200 -2.09 19.11 -4.85
C THR A 200 -2.96 19.85 -3.84
N GLN A 201 -2.61 21.11 -3.58
CA GLN A 201 -3.35 21.94 -2.61
C GLN A 201 -4.80 22.16 -3.04
N GLY A 202 -5.71 22.06 -2.10
CA GLY A 202 -7.14 22.29 -2.31
C GLY A 202 -7.91 21.11 -2.86
N GLY A 203 -7.22 20.03 -3.27
CA GLY A 203 -7.86 18.80 -3.70
C GLY A 203 -8.34 17.95 -2.53
N THR A 204 -8.99 16.84 -2.86
CA THR A 204 -9.60 15.92 -1.89
C THR A 204 -8.59 14.89 -1.41
N LEU A 205 -8.45 14.75 -0.08
CA LEU A 205 -7.79 13.61 0.54
C LEU A 205 -8.84 12.66 1.10
N PHE A 206 -8.61 11.38 0.90
CA PHE A 206 -9.42 10.28 1.45
C PHE A 206 -8.76 9.70 2.70
N PRO A 207 -9.46 8.86 3.47
CA PRO A 207 -8.83 7.98 4.45
C PRO A 207 -7.69 7.17 3.81
N GLN A 208 -6.71 6.78 4.60
CA GLN A 208 -5.61 5.93 4.12
C GLN A 208 -6.11 4.55 3.66
N PRO A 209 -5.37 3.82 2.82
CA PRO A 209 -5.80 2.52 2.29
C PRO A 209 -6.23 1.50 3.35
N ILE A 210 -5.62 1.50 4.54
CA ILE A 210 -6.04 0.63 5.64
C ILE A 210 -7.51 0.86 6.05
N ASN A 211 -7.98 2.10 5.99
CA ASN A 211 -9.38 2.45 6.23
C ASN A 211 -10.28 1.92 5.12
N LEU A 212 -9.86 2.00 3.85
CA LEU A 212 -10.62 1.36 2.76
C LEU A 212 -10.74 -0.15 2.99
N GLY A 213 -9.65 -0.81 3.41
CA GLY A 213 -9.67 -2.21 3.85
C GLY A 213 -10.69 -2.46 4.95
N ALA A 214 -10.73 -1.60 5.97
CA ALA A 214 -11.69 -1.68 7.07
C ALA A 214 -13.15 -1.47 6.65
N SER A 215 -13.38 -0.73 5.58
CA SER A 215 -14.74 -0.53 5.05
C SER A 215 -15.33 -1.81 4.45
N PHE A 216 -14.53 -2.73 3.94
CA PHE A 216 -14.95 -3.89 3.13
C PHE A 216 -15.92 -3.48 2.00
N ASN A 217 -15.70 -2.30 1.42
CA ASN A 217 -16.58 -1.72 0.41
C ASN A 217 -15.77 -1.28 -0.83
N THR A 218 -15.79 -2.08 -1.87
CA THR A 218 -15.03 -1.84 -3.12
C THR A 218 -15.55 -0.62 -3.89
N GLU A 219 -16.81 -0.23 -3.71
CA GLU A 219 -17.36 0.97 -4.36
C GLU A 219 -16.72 2.25 -3.81
N LEU A 220 -16.39 2.29 -2.52
CA LEU A 220 -15.67 3.44 -1.94
C LEU A 220 -14.25 3.54 -2.50
N ALA A 221 -13.56 2.40 -2.68
CA ALA A 221 -12.24 2.35 -3.29
C ALA A 221 -12.29 2.87 -4.75
N ARG A 222 -13.26 2.39 -5.55
CA ARG A 222 -13.48 2.86 -6.92
C ARG A 222 -13.77 4.37 -6.97
N THR A 223 -14.72 4.84 -6.16
CA THR A 223 -15.12 6.26 -6.12
C THR A 223 -13.96 7.16 -5.72
N GLY A 224 -13.19 6.78 -4.69
CA GLY A 224 -12.00 7.53 -4.26
C GLY A 224 -10.95 7.61 -5.36
N ALA A 225 -10.74 6.52 -6.10
CA ALA A 225 -9.81 6.45 -7.23
C ALA A 225 -10.28 7.32 -8.43
N GLU A 226 -11.57 7.30 -8.77
CA GLU A 226 -12.16 8.15 -9.82
C GLU A 226 -11.98 9.65 -9.50
N ILE A 227 -12.25 10.05 -8.26
CA ILE A 227 -12.07 11.44 -7.82
C ILE A 227 -10.60 11.83 -7.85
N THR A 228 -9.71 10.96 -7.34
CA THR A 228 -8.26 11.21 -7.35
C THR A 228 -7.72 11.33 -8.78
N ALA A 229 -8.19 10.50 -9.71
CA ALA A 229 -7.81 10.57 -11.11
C ALA A 229 -8.23 11.91 -11.74
N TYR A 230 -9.47 12.29 -11.55
CA TYR A 230 -10.02 13.57 -12.02
C TYR A 230 -9.20 14.76 -11.52
N GLU A 231 -8.91 14.81 -10.22
CA GLU A 231 -8.16 15.90 -9.60
C GLU A 231 -6.67 15.87 -9.97
N SER A 232 -6.08 14.70 -10.18
CA SER A 232 -4.71 14.56 -10.68
C SER A 232 -4.57 15.13 -12.10
N ARG A 233 -5.50 14.83 -12.99
CA ARG A 233 -5.52 15.38 -14.35
C ARG A 233 -5.79 16.88 -14.38
N ALA A 234 -6.58 17.40 -13.44
CA ALA A 234 -6.72 18.85 -13.27
C ALA A 234 -5.36 19.55 -13.06
N ALA A 235 -4.44 18.90 -12.38
CA ALA A 235 -3.06 19.35 -12.15
C ALA A 235 -2.08 18.95 -13.28
N ASN A 236 -2.55 18.37 -14.40
CA ASN A 236 -1.75 17.79 -15.49
C ASN A 236 -0.95 16.53 -15.12
N CYS A 237 -1.15 15.92 -13.96
CA CYS A 237 -0.48 14.69 -13.58
C CYS A 237 -1.19 13.48 -14.21
N PRO A 238 -0.56 12.74 -15.15
CA PRO A 238 -1.22 11.64 -15.86
C PRO A 238 -0.99 10.27 -15.22
N TRP A 239 -0.09 10.15 -14.24
CA TRP A 239 0.37 8.88 -13.70
C TRP A 239 0.54 8.97 -12.18
N VAL A 240 -0.02 7.99 -11.47
CA VAL A 240 0.02 7.93 -10.00
C VAL A 240 0.69 6.65 -9.52
N TYR A 241 1.50 6.74 -8.45
CA TYR A 241 2.14 5.58 -7.82
C TYR A 241 1.19 4.93 -6.81
N ASN A 242 0.09 4.46 -7.33
CA ASN A 242 -1.02 3.81 -6.62
C ASN A 242 -1.70 2.79 -7.57
N PRO A 243 -2.39 1.76 -7.09
CA PRO A 243 -2.66 1.32 -5.71
C PRO A 243 -1.45 0.75 -4.97
N VAL A 244 -1.44 0.88 -3.62
CA VAL A 244 -0.49 0.18 -2.75
C VAL A 244 -1.15 -1.10 -2.25
N VAL A 245 -0.57 -2.26 -2.57
CA VAL A 245 -1.15 -3.58 -2.26
C VAL A 245 -0.15 -4.50 -1.55
N ASP A 246 0.75 -3.91 -0.82
CA ASP A 246 1.64 -4.63 0.07
C ASP A 246 0.82 -5.32 1.15
N LEU A 247 0.84 -6.64 1.17
CA LEU A 247 0.09 -7.43 2.11
C LEU A 247 0.66 -7.25 3.53
N SER A 248 -0.07 -6.55 4.38
CA SER A 248 0.40 -6.12 5.71
C SER A 248 0.07 -7.16 6.77
N ARG A 249 0.93 -8.19 6.88
CA ARG A 249 0.76 -9.30 7.83
C ARG A 249 1.63 -9.19 9.08
N ASP A 250 2.56 -8.24 9.11
CA ASP A 250 3.45 -7.98 10.26
C ASP A 250 3.19 -6.56 10.80
N PRO A 251 2.59 -6.42 12.00
CA PRO A 251 2.28 -5.12 12.58
C PRO A 251 3.52 -4.28 12.93
N ARG A 252 4.71 -4.88 12.94
CA ARG A 252 5.97 -4.14 13.20
C ARG A 252 6.41 -3.32 12.00
N TRP A 253 5.93 -3.64 10.77
CA TRP A 253 6.28 -2.92 9.57
C TRP A 253 5.67 -1.51 9.56
N PRO A 254 6.44 -0.45 9.21
CA PRO A 254 5.94 0.94 9.31
C PRO A 254 4.91 1.32 8.24
N ARG A 255 4.75 0.52 7.19
CA ARG A 255 3.85 0.82 6.06
C ARG A 255 2.57 -0.01 6.05
N VAL A 256 2.18 -0.60 7.19
CA VAL A 256 0.92 -1.37 7.35
C VAL A 256 -0.28 -0.58 6.84
N TRP A 257 -0.36 0.70 7.19
CA TRP A 257 -1.49 1.58 6.85
C TRP A 257 -1.57 1.96 5.37
N GLU A 258 -0.52 1.74 4.58
CA GLU A 258 -0.50 2.06 3.15
C GLU A 258 -1.22 1.01 2.29
N SER A 259 -1.66 -0.12 2.85
CA SER A 259 -2.37 -1.19 2.15
C SER A 259 -3.71 -1.52 2.80
N PHE A 260 -4.46 -2.45 2.21
CA PHE A 260 -5.82 -2.80 2.64
C PHE A 260 -5.85 -3.88 3.75
N GLY A 261 -4.74 -4.16 4.41
CA GLY A 261 -4.64 -5.08 5.54
C GLY A 261 -4.00 -6.43 5.22
N GLU A 262 -4.28 -7.45 6.06
CA GLU A 262 -3.54 -8.73 6.07
C GLU A 262 -4.02 -9.77 5.07
N ASP A 263 -5.22 -9.60 4.50
CA ASP A 263 -5.86 -10.61 3.66
C ASP A 263 -5.62 -10.39 2.15
N PRO A 264 -5.18 -11.42 1.40
CA PRO A 264 -4.91 -11.29 -0.03
C PRO A 264 -6.17 -11.03 -0.88
N ILE A 265 -7.35 -11.52 -0.48
CA ILE A 265 -8.61 -11.32 -1.23
C ILE A 265 -9.13 -9.89 -1.03
N VAL A 266 -9.01 -9.35 0.19
CA VAL A 266 -9.34 -7.93 0.43
C VAL A 266 -8.45 -7.04 -0.43
N ASN A 267 -7.12 -7.24 -0.39
CA ASN A 267 -6.19 -6.47 -1.21
C ASN A 267 -6.49 -6.65 -2.72
N ALA A 268 -6.74 -7.87 -3.18
CA ALA A 268 -7.05 -8.17 -4.57
C ALA A 268 -8.33 -7.48 -5.07
N LYS A 269 -9.41 -7.50 -4.30
CA LYS A 269 -10.67 -6.87 -4.69
C LYS A 269 -10.58 -5.33 -4.64
N MET A 270 -9.91 -4.78 -3.63
CA MET A 270 -9.72 -3.34 -3.52
C MET A 270 -8.83 -2.80 -4.64
N VAL A 271 -7.72 -3.47 -4.96
CA VAL A 271 -6.82 -3.04 -6.05
C VAL A 271 -7.52 -3.05 -7.41
N VAL A 272 -8.34 -4.06 -7.69
CA VAL A 272 -9.11 -4.12 -8.94
C VAL A 272 -10.08 -2.94 -9.03
N ALA A 273 -10.80 -2.64 -7.95
CA ALA A 273 -11.71 -1.51 -7.89
C ALA A 273 -11.00 -0.16 -8.08
N GLU A 274 -9.84 0.03 -7.43
CA GLU A 274 -9.05 1.26 -7.61
C GLU A 274 -8.48 1.38 -9.03
N ILE A 275 -7.94 0.30 -9.63
CA ILE A 275 -7.46 0.35 -11.01
C ILE A 275 -8.58 0.76 -11.97
N GLN A 276 -9.78 0.23 -11.80
CA GLN A 276 -10.94 0.61 -12.59
C GLN A 276 -11.32 2.08 -12.37
N GLY A 277 -11.26 2.57 -11.15
CA GLY A 277 -11.51 3.98 -10.85
C GLY A 277 -10.44 4.91 -11.42
N TYR A 278 -9.16 4.56 -11.28
CA TYR A 278 -8.06 5.36 -11.83
C TYR A 278 -8.01 5.38 -13.34
N GLN A 279 -8.13 4.21 -14.00
CA GLN A 279 -7.88 4.05 -15.44
C GLN A 279 -9.15 4.09 -16.30
N GLY A 280 -10.35 4.03 -15.68
CA GLY A 280 -11.61 3.93 -16.41
C GLY A 280 -11.86 2.56 -17.01
N ASP A 281 -12.88 2.46 -17.87
CA ASP A 281 -13.38 1.19 -18.39
C ASP A 281 -12.68 0.71 -19.67
N ASP A 282 -11.95 1.58 -20.39
CA ASP A 282 -11.18 1.21 -21.59
C ASP A 282 -9.67 1.18 -21.32
N PRO A 283 -9.09 0.00 -21.11
CA PRO A 283 -7.67 -0.11 -20.75
C PRO A 283 -6.70 0.27 -21.88
N ASN A 284 -7.16 0.37 -23.14
CA ASN A 284 -6.36 0.84 -24.27
C ASN A 284 -6.47 2.35 -24.49
N HIS A 285 -7.44 3.01 -23.88
CA HIS A 285 -7.65 4.44 -23.98
C HIS A 285 -8.06 5.04 -22.63
N ILE A 286 -7.07 5.47 -21.86
CA ILE A 286 -7.27 6.17 -20.59
C ILE A 286 -7.56 7.63 -20.93
N ASP A 287 -8.79 8.05 -20.74
CA ASP A 287 -9.25 9.37 -21.16
C ASP A 287 -8.67 10.51 -20.30
N ARG A 288 -9.04 11.75 -20.65
CA ARG A 288 -8.53 12.96 -20.00
C ARG A 288 -8.91 13.13 -18.52
N PHE A 289 -9.85 12.36 -18.00
CA PHE A 289 -10.30 12.40 -16.59
C PHE A 289 -9.71 11.27 -15.77
N HIS A 290 -9.04 10.31 -16.40
CA HIS A 290 -8.43 9.14 -15.78
C HIS A 290 -6.91 9.20 -15.86
N VAL A 291 -6.24 8.46 -14.98
CA VAL A 291 -4.77 8.40 -14.87
C VAL A 291 -4.27 6.96 -15.01
N GLY A 292 -3.01 6.81 -15.37
CA GLY A 292 -2.34 5.51 -15.29
C GLY A 292 -1.97 5.18 -13.85
N THR A 293 -2.05 3.90 -13.50
CA THR A 293 -1.65 3.38 -12.21
C THR A 293 -0.22 2.85 -12.22
N SER A 294 0.44 2.90 -11.06
CA SER A 294 1.64 2.14 -10.76
C SER A 294 1.41 1.35 -9.48
N THR A 295 0.88 0.13 -9.63
CA THR A 295 0.62 -0.74 -8.49
C THR A 295 1.93 -1.10 -7.79
N LYS A 296 1.99 -0.93 -6.44
CA LYS A 296 3.25 -1.05 -5.69
C LYS A 296 3.05 -1.76 -4.35
N HIS A 297 4.13 -2.34 -3.76
CA HIS A 297 5.47 -2.51 -4.33
C HIS A 297 5.65 -3.99 -4.69
N TYR A 298 5.74 -4.30 -5.95
CA TYR A 298 5.77 -5.67 -6.48
C TYR A 298 6.97 -6.44 -5.98
N PHE A 299 6.79 -7.50 -5.22
CA PHE A 299 5.83 -7.98 -4.23
C PHE A 299 6.57 -8.39 -2.93
N ALA A 300 5.84 -8.81 -1.87
CA ALA A 300 6.38 -9.28 -0.59
C ALA A 300 7.15 -8.21 0.24
N TYR A 301 6.94 -6.94 -0.03
CA TYR A 301 7.56 -5.84 0.72
C TYR A 301 7.03 -5.76 2.15
N GLY A 302 5.74 -6.04 2.35
CA GLY A 302 5.09 -6.08 3.66
C GLY A 302 5.42 -7.31 4.53
N ALA A 303 6.48 -8.08 4.18
CA ALA A 303 6.92 -9.27 4.91
C ALA A 303 8.37 -9.18 5.42
N PRO A 304 8.84 -8.04 5.95
CA PRO A 304 10.21 -7.92 6.40
C PRO A 304 10.46 -8.80 7.62
N TRP A 305 11.46 -9.69 7.56
CA TRP A 305 11.77 -10.60 8.66
C TRP A 305 12.01 -9.88 10.00
N THR A 306 12.62 -8.71 9.95
CA THR A 306 12.91 -7.91 11.13
C THR A 306 11.77 -6.96 11.54
N GLY A 307 10.69 -6.89 10.77
CA GLY A 307 9.63 -5.90 10.93
C GLY A 307 10.03 -4.48 10.51
N LYS A 308 11.25 -4.27 10.00
CA LYS A 308 11.75 -2.95 9.60
C LYS A 308 11.66 -2.76 8.10
N ASP A 309 11.40 -1.53 7.71
CA ASP A 309 11.31 -1.12 6.32
C ASP A 309 12.60 -1.42 5.53
N ARG A 310 12.44 -1.79 4.25
CA ARG A 310 13.52 -2.09 3.29
C ARG A 310 14.46 -3.22 3.74
N THR A 311 13.94 -4.17 4.54
CA THR A 311 14.71 -5.34 5.02
C THR A 311 14.20 -6.65 4.39
N PRO A 312 15.04 -7.70 4.34
CA PRO A 312 14.73 -8.94 3.62
C PRO A 312 13.47 -9.67 4.10
N ALA A 313 12.72 -10.23 3.16
CA ALA A 313 11.66 -11.20 3.42
C ALA A 313 12.16 -12.64 3.22
N TYR A 314 11.70 -13.57 4.07
CA TYR A 314 11.95 -15.00 3.95
C TYR A 314 10.63 -15.75 3.97
N LEU A 315 10.21 -16.23 2.81
CA LEU A 315 8.86 -16.79 2.60
C LEU A 315 8.95 -18.14 1.89
N SER A 316 8.05 -19.06 2.25
CA SER A 316 7.90 -20.30 1.50
C SER A 316 7.33 -20.02 0.10
N PRO A 317 7.56 -20.90 -0.89
CA PRO A 317 6.93 -20.79 -2.20
C PRO A 317 5.40 -20.73 -2.14
N GLN A 318 4.78 -21.42 -1.19
CA GLN A 318 3.34 -21.38 -0.94
C GLN A 318 2.90 -19.97 -0.53
N MET A 319 3.55 -19.39 0.48
CA MET A 319 3.25 -18.04 0.96
C MET A 319 3.37 -17.00 -0.15
N ILE A 320 4.43 -17.12 -0.96
CA ILE A 320 4.66 -16.21 -2.09
C ILE A 320 3.49 -16.29 -3.07
N ARG A 321 3.14 -17.48 -3.57
CA ARG A 321 2.12 -17.66 -4.62
C ARG A 321 0.71 -17.41 -4.12
N GLU A 322 0.36 -17.96 -2.95
CA GLU A 322 -1.02 -17.93 -2.45
C GLU A 322 -1.39 -16.61 -1.78
N LYS A 323 -0.40 -15.87 -1.25
CA LYS A 323 -0.66 -14.68 -0.43
C LYS A 323 -0.10 -13.41 -1.09
N TYR A 324 1.24 -13.31 -1.18
CA TYR A 324 1.90 -12.04 -1.55
C TYR A 324 1.87 -11.71 -3.04
N PHE A 325 1.83 -12.71 -3.92
CA PHE A 325 1.74 -12.48 -5.36
C PHE A 325 0.29 -12.27 -5.83
N GLU A 326 -0.69 -12.83 -5.14
CA GLU A 326 -2.11 -12.81 -5.59
C GLU A 326 -2.67 -11.40 -5.84
N PRO A 327 -2.50 -10.38 -4.96
CA PRO A 327 -2.98 -9.04 -5.24
C PRO A 327 -2.35 -8.44 -6.51
N PHE A 328 -1.07 -8.67 -6.76
CA PHE A 328 -0.37 -8.18 -7.95
C PHE A 328 -0.76 -8.94 -9.22
N LYS A 329 -1.04 -10.23 -9.12
CA LYS A 329 -1.64 -11.02 -10.20
C LYS A 329 -3.00 -10.42 -10.59
N GLN A 330 -3.86 -10.13 -9.64
CA GLN A 330 -5.17 -9.51 -9.91
C GLN A 330 -5.01 -8.09 -10.47
N ALA A 331 -4.05 -7.31 -10.01
CA ALA A 331 -3.72 -6.01 -10.59
C ALA A 331 -3.27 -6.13 -12.05
N ALA A 332 -2.42 -7.10 -12.38
CA ALA A 332 -2.00 -7.37 -13.75
C ALA A 332 -3.18 -7.77 -14.64
N LEU A 333 -4.06 -8.64 -14.14
CA LEU A 333 -5.27 -9.08 -14.83
C LEU A 333 -6.32 -7.96 -14.98
N ALA A 334 -6.36 -7.01 -14.05
CA ALA A 334 -7.18 -5.80 -14.15
C ALA A 334 -6.59 -4.75 -15.11
N GLY A 335 -5.38 -4.97 -15.61
CA GLY A 335 -4.75 -4.10 -16.59
C GLY A 335 -4.05 -2.87 -16.00
N THR A 336 -3.49 -2.98 -14.77
CA THR A 336 -2.63 -1.89 -14.25
C THR A 336 -1.57 -1.49 -15.26
N LEU A 337 -1.43 -0.18 -15.46
CA LEU A 337 -0.57 0.35 -16.54
C LEU A 337 0.91 0.09 -16.28
N THR A 338 1.32 0.19 -15.01
CA THR A 338 2.70 -0.01 -14.56
C THR A 338 2.74 -0.67 -13.19
N MET A 339 3.91 -1.18 -12.81
CA MET A 339 4.17 -1.63 -11.43
C MET A 339 5.51 -1.10 -10.95
N MET A 340 5.55 -0.64 -9.69
CA MET A 340 6.79 -0.28 -9.01
C MET A 340 7.31 -1.48 -8.23
N VAL A 341 8.62 -1.76 -8.36
CA VAL A 341 9.23 -2.96 -7.78
C VAL A 341 9.59 -2.73 -6.31
N ASN A 342 9.41 -3.76 -5.48
CA ASN A 342 9.76 -3.81 -4.07
C ASN A 342 11.25 -3.45 -3.81
N SER A 343 11.48 -2.56 -2.87
CA SER A 343 12.79 -2.06 -2.48
C SER A 343 13.55 -2.98 -1.49
N ALA A 344 13.34 -4.30 -1.55
CA ALA A 344 13.99 -5.28 -0.68
C ALA A 344 14.32 -6.59 -1.41
N SER A 345 14.88 -7.54 -0.69
CA SER A 345 15.13 -8.90 -1.20
C SER A 345 14.11 -9.91 -0.68
N VAL A 346 13.80 -10.91 -1.49
CA VAL A 346 12.98 -12.07 -1.12
C VAL A 346 13.85 -13.33 -1.21
N ASN A 347 13.93 -14.07 -0.11
CA ASN A 347 14.75 -15.28 -0.01
C ASN A 347 16.20 -15.07 -0.47
N GLY A 348 16.77 -13.90 -0.15
CA GLY A 348 18.16 -13.55 -0.44
C GLY A 348 18.41 -12.98 -1.85
N VAL A 349 17.38 -12.84 -2.69
CA VAL A 349 17.48 -12.24 -4.03
C VAL A 349 16.76 -10.89 -4.04
N PRO A 350 17.47 -9.76 -4.31
CA PRO A 350 16.81 -8.48 -4.52
C PRO A 350 15.82 -8.58 -5.69
N LEU A 351 14.61 -8.03 -5.53
CA LEU A 351 13.58 -8.16 -6.57
C LEU A 351 14.06 -7.57 -7.91
N HIS A 352 14.79 -6.45 -7.86
CA HIS A 352 15.38 -5.79 -9.04
C HIS A 352 16.42 -6.66 -9.78
N ALA A 353 16.86 -7.77 -9.20
CA ALA A 353 17.78 -8.72 -9.82
C ALA A 353 17.11 -10.05 -10.24
N SER A 354 15.80 -10.19 -10.04
CA SER A 354 15.10 -11.46 -10.25
C SER A 354 14.42 -11.54 -11.62
N TYR A 355 15.05 -12.18 -12.59
CA TYR A 355 14.43 -12.51 -13.90
C TYR A 355 13.15 -13.35 -13.71
N GLU A 356 13.17 -14.31 -12.78
CA GLU A 356 12.05 -15.20 -12.50
C GLU A 356 10.78 -14.40 -12.17
N TYR A 357 10.88 -13.44 -11.24
CA TYR A 357 9.71 -12.71 -10.80
C TYR A 357 9.33 -11.56 -11.74
N LEU A 358 10.32 -10.81 -12.26
CA LEU A 358 10.05 -9.63 -13.07
C LEU A 358 9.67 -9.98 -14.51
N THR A 359 10.33 -10.95 -15.10
CA THR A 359 10.09 -11.30 -16.50
C THR A 359 9.20 -12.53 -16.62
N LYS A 360 9.61 -13.67 -16.02
CA LYS A 360 8.90 -14.93 -16.24
C LYS A 360 7.48 -14.89 -15.68
N TRP A 361 7.29 -14.61 -14.38
CA TRP A 361 5.95 -14.64 -13.78
C TRP A 361 5.02 -13.56 -14.33
N LEU A 362 5.54 -12.35 -14.51
CA LEU A 362 4.71 -11.19 -14.82
C LEU A 362 4.57 -10.98 -16.35
N LYS A 363 5.68 -10.90 -17.07
CA LYS A 363 5.66 -10.55 -18.50
C LYS A 363 5.37 -11.76 -19.40
N GLU A 364 5.87 -12.97 -19.05
CA GLU A 364 5.71 -14.18 -19.84
C GLU A 364 4.46 -14.97 -19.42
N ASP A 365 4.35 -15.40 -18.15
CA ASP A 365 3.27 -16.27 -17.68
C ASP A 365 1.91 -15.56 -17.64
N LEU A 366 1.85 -14.30 -17.18
CA LEU A 366 0.63 -13.48 -17.17
C LEU A 366 0.43 -12.68 -18.46
N GLN A 367 1.43 -12.63 -19.35
CA GLN A 367 1.42 -11.79 -20.56
C GLN A 367 1.08 -10.30 -20.28
N TRP A 368 1.47 -9.81 -19.10
CA TRP A 368 1.27 -8.41 -18.75
C TRP A 368 2.15 -7.51 -19.61
N ASP A 369 1.56 -6.51 -20.22
CA ASP A 369 2.20 -5.65 -21.24
C ASP A 369 2.56 -4.24 -20.76
N GLY A 370 2.34 -3.94 -19.47
CA GLY A 370 2.79 -2.72 -18.82
C GLY A 370 4.31 -2.67 -18.61
N PHE A 371 4.83 -1.61 -17.99
CA PHE A 371 6.24 -1.48 -17.70
C PHE A 371 6.54 -1.51 -16.18
N LEU A 372 7.74 -1.98 -15.84
CA LEU A 372 8.28 -2.01 -14.49
C LEU A 372 9.16 -0.78 -14.24
N VAL A 373 8.83 -0.01 -13.21
CA VAL A 373 9.64 1.07 -12.68
C VAL A 373 10.27 0.64 -11.36
N THR A 374 11.49 1.09 -11.05
CA THR A 374 12.12 0.83 -9.74
C THR A 374 11.50 1.72 -8.67
N ASP A 375 11.69 1.38 -7.40
CA ASP A 375 11.60 2.32 -6.29
C ASP A 375 12.87 3.19 -6.24
N TRP A 376 12.95 4.11 -5.30
CA TRP A 376 13.93 5.19 -5.17
C TRP A 376 15.38 4.69 -5.18
N ALA A 377 16.10 4.98 -6.26
CA ALA A 377 17.51 4.63 -6.47
C ALA A 377 17.85 3.13 -6.36
N ASP A 378 16.90 2.22 -6.56
CA ASP A 378 17.08 0.81 -6.21
C ASP A 378 17.99 0.04 -7.17
N ILE A 379 18.22 0.50 -8.38
CA ILE A 379 19.33 -0.07 -9.18
C ILE A 379 20.66 0.20 -8.50
N ASN A 380 20.90 1.42 -7.97
CA ASN A 380 22.12 1.73 -7.24
C ASN A 380 22.23 0.92 -5.96
N ASN A 381 21.10 0.62 -5.32
CA ASN A 381 21.04 -0.16 -4.10
C ASN A 381 21.49 -1.62 -4.29
N LEU A 382 21.44 -2.19 -5.49
CA LEU A 382 22.06 -3.51 -5.77
C LEU A 382 23.55 -3.51 -5.49
N PHE A 383 24.23 -2.39 -5.67
CA PHE A 383 25.64 -2.19 -5.34
C PHE A 383 25.82 -1.66 -3.92
N THR A 384 25.11 -0.61 -3.52
CA THR A 384 25.38 0.12 -2.27
C THR A 384 24.84 -0.57 -1.03
N ARG A 385 23.64 -1.16 -1.11
CA ARG A 385 22.91 -1.80 0.01
C ARG A 385 22.96 -3.33 -0.08
N GLU A 386 22.48 -3.90 -1.19
CA GLU A 386 22.28 -5.34 -1.36
C GLU A 386 23.57 -6.11 -1.63
N LYS A 387 24.64 -5.45 -2.11
CA LYS A 387 25.96 -6.02 -2.39
C LYS A 387 25.98 -7.18 -3.40
N VAL A 388 25.00 -7.23 -4.30
CA VAL A 388 24.92 -8.24 -5.37
C VAL A 388 25.57 -7.78 -6.68
N ALA A 389 25.89 -6.52 -6.80
CA ALA A 389 26.63 -5.92 -7.91
C ALA A 389 27.99 -5.41 -7.44
N LYS A 390 29.02 -5.47 -8.30
CA LYS A 390 30.37 -4.99 -7.98
C LYS A 390 30.53 -3.47 -8.06
N ASP A 391 29.75 -2.85 -8.93
CA ASP A 391 29.72 -1.41 -9.17
C ASP A 391 28.36 -0.99 -9.76
N LYS A 392 28.16 0.30 -9.97
CA LYS A 392 26.92 0.87 -10.52
C LYS A 392 26.61 0.33 -11.92
N LYS A 393 27.62 0.16 -12.79
CA LYS A 393 27.45 -0.35 -14.15
C LYS A 393 26.94 -1.79 -14.12
N ASP A 394 27.52 -2.62 -13.25
CA ASP A 394 27.09 -4.01 -13.05
C ASP A 394 25.67 -4.08 -12.47
N ALA A 395 25.31 -3.17 -11.56
CA ALA A 395 23.93 -3.06 -11.03
C ALA A 395 22.91 -2.78 -12.15
N ILE A 396 23.21 -1.85 -13.04
CA ILE A 396 22.38 -1.54 -14.22
C ILE A 396 22.25 -2.78 -15.12
N ARG A 397 23.37 -3.45 -15.41
CA ARG A 397 23.37 -4.67 -16.23
C ARG A 397 22.45 -5.76 -15.63
N ILE A 398 22.55 -6.00 -14.33
CA ILE A 398 21.72 -6.99 -13.63
C ILE A 398 20.24 -6.63 -13.72
N ALA A 399 19.86 -5.40 -13.33
CA ALA A 399 18.48 -4.98 -13.26
C ALA A 399 17.78 -4.93 -14.63
N ILE A 400 18.45 -4.37 -15.65
CA ILE A 400 17.87 -4.28 -16.99
C ILE A 400 17.69 -5.67 -17.62
N ASN A 401 18.67 -6.57 -17.46
CA ASN A 401 18.53 -7.95 -17.94
C ASN A 401 17.53 -8.78 -17.12
N ALA A 402 17.25 -8.43 -15.88
CA ALA A 402 16.20 -9.06 -15.07
C ALA A 402 14.79 -8.64 -15.51
N GLY A 403 14.64 -7.48 -16.15
CA GLY A 403 13.34 -7.05 -16.67
C GLY A 403 12.89 -5.64 -16.26
N ILE A 404 13.71 -4.86 -15.57
CA ILE A 404 13.39 -3.45 -15.27
C ILE A 404 13.32 -2.66 -16.59
N ASP A 405 12.28 -1.85 -16.72
CA ASP A 405 12.03 -1.03 -17.92
C ASP A 405 12.38 0.44 -17.72
N MET A 406 12.14 0.98 -16.50
CA MET A 406 12.44 2.36 -16.15
C MET A 406 13.16 2.42 -14.80
N SER A 407 14.26 3.19 -14.74
CA SER A 407 15.02 3.46 -13.53
C SER A 407 14.58 4.76 -12.90
N MET A 408 14.08 4.72 -11.68
CA MET A 408 13.96 5.89 -10.82
C MET A 408 15.34 6.18 -10.22
N ASP A 409 16.19 6.91 -10.96
CA ASP A 409 17.51 7.43 -10.50
C ASP A 409 17.34 8.93 -10.26
N PRO A 410 16.85 9.34 -9.08
CA PRO A 410 16.21 10.65 -8.90
C PRO A 410 17.12 11.84 -9.12
N TYR A 411 18.44 11.68 -9.00
CA TYR A 411 19.38 12.81 -9.00
C TYR A 411 20.51 12.70 -10.03
N SER A 412 20.53 11.65 -10.87
CA SER A 412 21.70 11.39 -11.73
C SER A 412 21.29 10.93 -13.13
N VAL A 413 22.00 11.42 -14.12
CA VAL A 413 21.93 10.95 -15.52
C VAL A 413 22.98 9.88 -15.83
N GLU A 414 23.75 9.44 -14.86
CA GLU A 414 24.81 8.45 -15.02
C GLU A 414 24.27 7.11 -15.54
N PHE A 415 23.04 6.77 -15.19
CA PHE A 415 22.33 5.65 -15.77
C PHE A 415 22.37 5.63 -17.30
N CYS A 416 22.12 6.78 -17.96
CA CYS A 416 22.14 6.87 -19.41
C CYS A 416 23.53 6.59 -19.99
N ILE A 417 24.59 7.07 -19.33
CA ILE A 417 25.97 6.86 -19.78
C ILE A 417 26.32 5.38 -19.69
N LEU A 418 26.13 4.79 -18.52
CA LEU A 418 26.52 3.42 -18.23
C LEU A 418 25.69 2.39 -19.01
N LEU A 419 24.38 2.62 -19.18
CA LEU A 419 23.54 1.73 -19.98
C LEU A 419 23.93 1.77 -21.46
N LYS A 420 24.26 2.94 -22.01
CA LYS A 420 24.78 3.07 -23.38
C LYS A 420 26.09 2.30 -23.58
N GLU A 421 27.00 2.36 -22.61
CA GLU A 421 28.21 1.56 -22.64
C GLU A 421 27.89 0.05 -22.64
N LEU A 422 27.01 -0.41 -21.76
CA LEU A 422 26.58 -1.82 -21.67
C LEU A 422 25.98 -2.33 -22.98
N VAL A 423 25.21 -1.52 -23.68
CA VAL A 423 24.64 -1.86 -24.99
C VAL A 423 25.75 -1.97 -26.03
N ASN A 424 26.66 -0.99 -26.09
CA ASN A 424 27.79 -1.00 -27.03
C ASN A 424 28.77 -2.16 -26.81
N GLU A 425 28.90 -2.60 -25.57
CA GLU A 425 29.71 -3.77 -25.17
C GLU A 425 28.97 -5.11 -25.37
N GLY A 426 27.70 -5.08 -25.77
CA GLY A 426 26.86 -6.28 -25.95
C GLY A 426 26.45 -6.98 -24.65
N GLN A 427 26.62 -6.34 -23.48
CA GLN A 427 26.22 -6.88 -22.17
C GLN A 427 24.73 -6.68 -21.87
N VAL A 428 24.09 -5.70 -22.55
CA VAL A 428 22.64 -5.55 -22.64
C VAL A 428 22.29 -5.55 -24.12
N LYS A 429 21.35 -6.41 -24.51
CA LYS A 429 20.93 -6.54 -25.89
C LYS A 429 19.98 -5.41 -26.30
N MET A 430 20.05 -4.99 -27.57
CA MET A 430 19.16 -3.97 -28.12
C MET A 430 17.67 -4.39 -28.02
N GLU A 431 17.38 -5.67 -28.19
CA GLU A 431 16.01 -6.20 -28.07
C GLU A 431 15.41 -5.97 -26.69
N ARG A 432 16.27 -5.99 -25.62
CA ARG A 432 15.82 -5.71 -24.24
C ARG A 432 15.51 -4.22 -24.08
N ILE A 433 16.31 -3.33 -24.70
CA ILE A 433 16.06 -1.88 -24.72
C ILE A 433 14.75 -1.59 -25.47
N ASP A 434 14.59 -2.22 -26.65
CA ASP A 434 13.40 -2.05 -27.47
C ASP A 434 12.12 -2.54 -26.76
N ASP A 435 12.18 -3.64 -26.02
CA ASP A 435 11.05 -4.12 -25.21
C ASP A 435 10.69 -3.12 -24.11
N ALA A 436 11.69 -2.59 -23.37
CA ALA A 436 11.42 -1.59 -22.32
C ALA A 436 10.75 -0.33 -22.90
N VAL A 437 11.34 0.21 -23.95
CA VAL A 437 10.82 1.43 -24.58
C VAL A 437 9.44 1.21 -25.21
N ARG A 438 9.20 0.06 -25.83
CA ARG A 438 7.88 -0.32 -26.37
C ARG A 438 6.80 -0.28 -25.28
N ARG A 439 7.10 -0.80 -24.10
CA ARG A 439 6.19 -0.78 -22.93
C ARG A 439 5.94 0.63 -22.42
N ILE A 440 6.99 1.44 -22.33
CA ILE A 440 6.88 2.85 -21.92
C ILE A 440 6.06 3.65 -22.94
N LEU A 441 6.33 3.49 -24.24
CA LEU A 441 5.55 4.15 -25.29
C LEU A 441 4.08 3.72 -25.27
N ARG A 442 3.81 2.42 -25.04
CA ARG A 442 2.43 1.91 -24.91
C ARG A 442 1.69 2.63 -23.80
N ALA A 443 2.30 2.80 -22.64
CA ALA A 443 1.71 3.54 -21.54
C ALA A 443 1.41 5.01 -21.92
N LYS A 444 2.35 5.69 -22.56
CA LYS A 444 2.18 7.08 -23.01
C LYS A 444 1.06 7.22 -24.06
N TYR A 445 0.94 6.26 -24.97
CA TYR A 445 -0.15 6.24 -25.95
C TYR A 445 -1.50 5.94 -25.30
N ARG A 446 -1.59 4.95 -24.40
CA ARG A 446 -2.82 4.62 -23.67
C ARG A 446 -3.32 5.80 -22.82
N LEU A 447 -2.41 6.61 -22.27
CA LEU A 447 -2.71 7.84 -21.53
C LEU A 447 -3.12 9.03 -22.41
N GLY A 448 -3.10 8.87 -23.74
CA GLY A 448 -3.42 9.94 -24.69
C GLY A 448 -2.39 11.07 -24.76
N LEU A 449 -1.19 10.90 -24.16
CA LEU A 449 -0.20 11.97 -24.04
C LEU A 449 0.35 12.48 -25.38
N PHE A 450 0.33 11.65 -26.44
CA PHE A 450 0.72 12.07 -27.78
C PHE A 450 -0.30 13.00 -28.45
N ASP A 451 -1.57 12.86 -28.09
CA ASP A 451 -2.67 13.65 -28.64
C ASP A 451 -2.96 14.88 -27.77
N GLU A 452 -2.98 14.70 -26.43
CA GLU A 452 -3.21 15.77 -25.44
C GLU A 452 -2.23 15.66 -24.26
N PRO A 453 -0.99 16.17 -24.40
CA PRO A 453 0.02 16.05 -23.33
C PRO A 453 -0.31 16.87 -22.07
N ASN A 454 -1.25 17.81 -22.16
CA ASN A 454 -1.69 18.67 -21.06
C ASN A 454 -3.21 18.69 -20.99
N THR A 455 -3.77 18.04 -19.99
CA THR A 455 -5.21 17.90 -19.81
C THR A 455 -5.85 18.96 -18.91
N GLY A 456 -5.08 19.55 -17.98
CA GLY A 456 -5.58 20.52 -17.01
C GLY A 456 -6.17 21.79 -17.63
N GLY A 457 -7.15 22.38 -16.98
CA GLY A 457 -7.86 23.56 -17.44
C GLY A 457 -9.38 23.33 -17.43
N LYS A 458 -10.06 23.50 -18.56
CA LYS A 458 -11.51 23.33 -18.66
C LYS A 458 -11.95 21.86 -18.45
N GLY A 459 -13.09 21.69 -17.76
CA GLY A 459 -13.68 20.38 -17.50
C GLY A 459 -13.38 19.82 -16.10
N TYR A 460 -12.70 20.60 -15.25
CA TYR A 460 -12.34 20.18 -13.90
C TYR A 460 -12.97 21.07 -12.82
N GLU A 461 -14.21 21.54 -13.07
CA GLU A 461 -14.94 22.46 -12.19
C GLU A 461 -15.33 21.82 -10.85
N LYS A 462 -15.27 20.46 -10.76
CA LYS A 462 -15.51 19.73 -9.51
C LYS A 462 -14.27 19.60 -8.61
N PHE A 463 -13.11 20.10 -9.02
CA PHE A 463 -11.90 20.03 -8.19
C PHE A 463 -12.14 20.62 -6.79
N GLY A 464 -11.90 19.85 -5.72
CA GLY A 464 -12.11 20.26 -4.34
C GLY A 464 -13.56 20.55 -3.97
N SER A 465 -14.54 19.99 -4.69
CA SER A 465 -15.97 20.27 -4.49
C SER A 465 -16.55 19.63 -3.23
N ASP A 466 -17.70 20.17 -2.80
CA ASP A 466 -18.49 19.58 -1.70
C ASP A 466 -18.97 18.14 -2.01
N GLU A 467 -19.16 17.80 -3.29
CA GLU A 467 -19.50 16.44 -3.71
C GLU A 467 -18.37 15.48 -3.37
N PHE A 468 -17.13 15.87 -3.67
CA PHE A 468 -15.93 15.07 -3.38
C PHE A 468 -15.62 15.02 -1.87
N ALA A 469 -15.84 16.13 -1.16
CA ALA A 469 -15.77 16.19 0.29
C ALA A 469 -16.72 15.19 0.97
N LYS A 470 -17.96 15.08 0.48
CA LYS A 470 -18.94 14.10 1.00
C LYS A 470 -18.51 12.66 0.76
N ALA A 471 -17.91 12.36 -0.39
CA ALA A 471 -17.38 11.01 -0.66
C ALA A 471 -16.27 10.64 0.32
N SER A 472 -15.37 11.58 0.63
CA SER A 472 -14.31 11.37 1.62
C SER A 472 -14.87 11.17 3.03
N LEU A 473 -15.82 12.01 3.46
CA LEU A 473 -16.51 11.88 4.75
C LEU A 473 -17.21 10.51 4.86
N GLN A 474 -17.96 10.09 3.83
CA GLN A 474 -18.61 8.79 3.81
C GLN A 474 -17.60 7.64 3.96
N THR A 475 -16.45 7.74 3.30
CA THR A 475 -15.40 6.73 3.41
C THR A 475 -14.85 6.66 4.84
N ALA A 476 -14.66 7.79 5.51
CA ALA A 476 -14.25 7.84 6.92
C ALA A 476 -15.31 7.19 7.83
N GLU A 477 -16.59 7.59 7.70
CA GLU A 477 -17.69 7.03 8.50
C GLU A 477 -17.85 5.51 8.34
N GLU A 478 -17.66 4.96 7.12
CA GLU A 478 -17.76 3.51 6.88
C GLU A 478 -16.53 2.72 7.28
N SER A 479 -15.41 3.38 7.60
CA SER A 479 -14.13 2.75 7.91
C SER A 479 -13.77 2.77 9.39
N GLU A 480 -14.27 3.71 10.18
CA GLU A 480 -14.02 3.75 11.62
C GLU A 480 -14.74 2.60 12.33
N ILE A 481 -14.08 1.99 13.32
CA ILE A 481 -14.44 0.68 13.85
C ILE A 481 -14.82 0.78 15.33
N LEU A 482 -16.01 0.32 15.70
CA LEU A 482 -16.38 0.15 17.10
C LEU A 482 -15.90 -1.20 17.61
N LEU A 483 -14.91 -1.22 18.51
CA LEU A 483 -14.30 -2.44 19.04
C LEU A 483 -14.91 -2.88 20.38
N LYS A 484 -15.40 -1.93 21.18
CA LYS A 484 -16.04 -2.21 22.48
C LYS A 484 -17.08 -1.15 22.77
N ASN A 485 -18.23 -1.55 23.33
CA ASN A 485 -19.25 -0.62 23.83
C ASN A 485 -20.05 -1.27 24.96
N GLU A 486 -19.84 -0.82 26.17
CA GLU A 486 -20.59 -1.27 27.35
C GLU A 486 -21.85 -0.42 27.60
N GLY A 487 -22.40 0.15 26.51
CA GLY A 487 -23.66 0.90 26.53
C GLY A 487 -23.52 2.40 26.74
N ILE A 488 -22.31 2.97 26.60
CA ILE A 488 -22.08 4.41 26.70
C ILE A 488 -22.31 5.13 25.36
N LEU A 489 -22.09 4.45 24.24
CA LEU A 489 -22.33 4.98 22.91
C LEU A 489 -23.69 4.52 22.36
N PRO A 490 -24.41 5.39 21.60
CA PRO A 490 -24.06 6.78 21.26
C PRO A 490 -24.12 7.72 22.46
N LEU A 491 -23.25 8.75 22.43
CA LEU A 491 -23.17 9.75 23.49
C LEU A 491 -24.42 10.61 23.59
N ALA A 492 -24.90 10.81 24.80
CA ALA A 492 -26.04 11.69 25.06
C ALA A 492 -25.66 13.18 24.89
N LYS A 493 -26.60 13.97 24.38
CA LYS A 493 -26.44 15.44 24.30
C LYS A 493 -26.36 16.06 25.70
N GLY A 494 -25.57 17.13 25.82
CA GLY A 494 -25.46 17.95 27.04
C GLY A 494 -24.48 17.37 28.08
N GLN A 495 -23.80 16.27 27.81
CA GLN A 495 -22.72 15.78 28.67
C GLN A 495 -21.50 16.70 28.58
N LYS A 496 -20.78 16.85 29.70
CA LYS A 496 -19.47 17.48 29.73
C LYS A 496 -18.41 16.43 29.39
N ILE A 497 -17.63 16.68 28.38
CA ILE A 497 -16.66 15.76 27.82
C ILE A 497 -15.25 16.28 28.12
N LEU A 498 -14.43 15.52 28.82
CA LEU A 498 -12.98 15.73 28.79
C LEU A 498 -12.41 15.05 27.56
N LEU A 499 -11.85 15.84 26.67
CA LEU A 499 -11.07 15.37 25.51
C LEU A 499 -9.59 15.44 25.86
N THR A 500 -8.89 14.31 25.75
CA THR A 500 -7.50 14.16 26.22
C THR A 500 -6.69 13.27 25.27
N GLY A 501 -5.38 13.21 25.46
CA GLY A 501 -4.44 12.46 24.62
C GLY A 501 -3.83 13.27 23.48
N PRO A 502 -2.69 12.81 22.93
CA PRO A 502 -1.92 13.59 21.95
C PRO A 502 -2.63 13.77 20.60
N ASN A 503 -3.55 12.85 20.25
CA ASN A 503 -4.27 12.87 18.98
C ASN A 503 -5.58 13.70 19.02
N ALA A 504 -5.92 14.28 20.19
CA ALA A 504 -7.17 14.99 20.41
C ALA A 504 -7.35 16.25 19.53
N ASN A 505 -6.27 16.95 19.25
CA ASN A 505 -6.30 18.22 18.51
C ASN A 505 -5.11 18.35 17.54
N GLN A 506 -4.95 17.33 16.66
CA GLN A 506 -3.85 17.24 15.70
C GLN A 506 -4.34 16.72 14.36
N MET A 507 -4.42 17.58 13.33
CA MET A 507 -4.85 17.19 12.01
C MET A 507 -3.87 16.20 11.35
N ARG A 508 -2.57 16.36 11.54
CA ARG A 508 -1.55 15.49 10.96
C ARG A 508 -1.68 14.03 11.40
N CYS A 509 -2.19 13.75 12.59
CA CYS A 509 -2.45 12.39 13.05
C CYS A 509 -3.63 11.76 12.30
N LEU A 510 -4.62 12.56 11.92
CA LEU A 510 -5.79 12.11 11.17
C LEU A 510 -5.47 11.80 9.72
N HIS A 511 -4.66 12.62 9.05
CA HIS A 511 -4.35 12.37 7.63
C HIS A 511 -3.11 11.51 7.41
N GLY A 512 -2.18 11.42 8.38
CA GLY A 512 -1.03 10.53 8.32
C GLY A 512 0.06 10.95 7.33
N GLY A 513 0.98 10.05 7.04
CA GLY A 513 2.03 10.22 6.03
C GLY A 513 1.48 10.36 4.61
N TRP A 514 2.30 10.77 3.65
CA TRP A 514 1.89 11.07 2.27
C TRP A 514 0.74 12.09 2.18
N SER A 515 0.64 13.03 3.13
CA SER A 515 -0.40 14.05 3.14
C SER A 515 0.23 15.42 3.11
N TYR A 516 0.10 16.14 2.01
CA TYR A 516 0.70 17.44 1.70
C TYR A 516 2.23 17.47 1.72
N THR A 517 2.85 16.63 2.53
CA THR A 517 4.29 16.38 2.61
C THR A 517 4.56 14.88 2.73
N TRP A 518 5.80 14.45 2.48
CA TRP A 518 6.17 13.04 2.57
C TRP A 518 5.82 12.42 3.94
N GLN A 519 6.21 13.07 5.04
CA GLN A 519 5.94 12.55 6.40
C GLN A 519 4.57 12.97 6.97
N GLY A 520 3.76 13.72 6.23
CA GLY A 520 2.50 14.28 6.73
C GLY A 520 2.69 15.36 7.81
N SER A 521 3.92 15.82 8.01
CA SER A 521 4.28 16.84 8.98
C SER A 521 4.25 18.24 8.36
N ARG A 522 4.04 19.29 9.20
CA ARG A 522 4.08 20.71 8.76
C ARG A 522 3.11 21.02 7.64
N ALA A 523 1.93 20.47 7.76
CA ALA A 523 0.86 20.63 6.78
C ALA A 523 -0.37 21.32 7.37
N GLU A 524 -0.26 21.86 8.58
CA GLU A 524 -1.34 22.51 9.31
C GLU A 524 -1.89 23.69 8.49
N ASP A 525 -1.01 24.51 7.89
CA ASP A 525 -1.38 25.63 7.00
C ASP A 525 -2.10 25.19 5.72
N LEU A 526 -2.03 23.93 5.33
CA LEU A 526 -2.73 23.35 4.18
C LEU A 526 -4.02 22.61 4.57
N SER A 527 -4.24 22.41 5.86
CA SER A 527 -5.37 21.66 6.42
C SER A 527 -6.29 22.48 7.33
N GLU A 528 -6.07 23.79 7.48
CA GLU A 528 -6.86 24.71 8.33
C GLU A 528 -8.39 24.67 8.11
N LYS A 529 -8.83 24.28 6.92
CA LYS A 529 -10.27 24.19 6.61
C LYS A 529 -10.96 22.94 7.14
N TYR A 530 -10.20 21.98 7.68
CA TYR A 530 -10.72 20.71 8.17
C TYR A 530 -10.72 20.70 9.70
N ASN A 531 -11.61 19.90 10.28
CA ASN A 531 -11.79 19.85 11.73
C ASN A 531 -10.91 18.75 12.34
N THR A 532 -10.14 19.11 13.35
CA THR A 532 -9.57 18.14 14.30
C THR A 532 -10.68 17.42 15.07
N ILE A 533 -10.35 16.38 15.84
CA ILE A 533 -11.35 15.73 16.72
C ILE A 533 -11.95 16.75 17.70
N TYR A 534 -11.12 17.63 18.26
CA TYR A 534 -11.58 18.68 19.16
C TYR A 534 -12.59 19.62 18.49
N GLU A 535 -12.26 20.16 17.33
CA GLU A 535 -13.13 21.10 16.62
C GLU A 535 -14.43 20.42 16.16
N ALA A 536 -14.35 19.19 15.67
CA ALA A 536 -15.54 18.43 15.27
C ALA A 536 -16.49 18.15 16.45
N LEU A 537 -15.93 17.81 17.62
CA LEU A 537 -16.73 17.61 18.83
C LEU A 537 -17.31 18.93 19.37
N CYS A 538 -16.57 20.05 19.30
CA CYS A 538 -17.11 21.38 19.63
C CYS A 538 -18.29 21.74 18.71
N ASN A 539 -18.16 21.49 17.41
CA ASN A 539 -19.24 21.71 16.44
C ASN A 539 -20.47 20.82 16.72
N LYS A 540 -20.26 19.60 17.20
CA LYS A 540 -21.33 18.61 17.45
C LYS A 540 -22.05 18.81 18.79
N TYR A 541 -21.31 19.11 19.85
CA TYR A 541 -21.82 19.11 21.22
C TYR A 541 -21.86 20.51 21.88
N GLY A 542 -21.25 21.51 21.23
CA GLY A 542 -21.06 22.86 21.79
C GLY A 542 -19.71 22.98 22.50
N GLU A 543 -18.97 24.05 22.22
CA GLU A 543 -17.64 24.33 22.78
C GLU A 543 -17.65 24.33 24.31
N GLU A 544 -18.72 24.87 24.92
CA GLU A 544 -18.91 24.92 26.37
C GLU A 544 -19.01 23.53 27.03
N ASN A 545 -19.24 22.50 26.28
CA ASN A 545 -19.33 21.10 26.76
C ASN A 545 -18.05 20.31 26.57
N ILE A 546 -17.06 20.85 25.88
CA ILE A 546 -15.78 20.17 25.61
C ILE A 546 -14.66 20.81 26.45
N ILE A 547 -14.01 19.99 27.24
CA ILE A 547 -12.84 20.41 28.02
C ILE A 547 -11.63 19.77 27.36
N LEU A 548 -10.77 20.55 26.72
CA LEU A 548 -9.53 20.04 26.12
C LEU A 548 -8.38 20.12 27.13
N GLU A 549 -7.87 18.97 27.52
CA GLU A 549 -6.63 18.88 28.33
C GLU A 549 -5.88 17.63 27.88
N GLN A 550 -4.84 17.80 27.06
CA GLN A 550 -4.21 16.66 26.39
C GLN A 550 -3.42 15.75 27.33
N GLY A 551 -2.76 16.31 28.37
CA GLY A 551 -1.96 15.54 29.33
C GLY A 551 -0.70 14.89 28.75
N VAL A 552 -0.71 14.51 27.47
CA VAL A 552 0.42 14.04 26.66
C VAL A 552 0.37 14.75 25.32
N THR A 553 1.52 15.21 24.83
CA THR A 553 1.64 15.89 23.52
C THR A 553 2.89 15.41 22.79
N TYR A 554 2.87 15.40 21.46
CA TYR A 554 4.02 15.06 20.64
C TYR A 554 5.04 16.18 20.59
N ASN A 555 6.32 15.80 20.51
CA ASN A 555 7.44 16.73 20.26
C ASN A 555 7.72 16.75 18.75
N GLU A 556 7.32 17.81 18.09
CA GLU A 556 7.42 17.97 16.64
C GLU A 556 8.86 18.08 16.11
N ASP A 557 9.81 18.47 16.97
CA ASP A 557 11.22 18.56 16.62
C ASP A 557 11.97 17.23 16.80
N GLY A 558 11.30 16.19 17.30
CA GLY A 558 11.85 14.87 17.56
C GLY A 558 11.50 13.84 16.47
N ALA A 559 11.80 12.57 16.76
CA ALA A 559 11.26 11.44 16.00
C ALA A 559 9.72 11.42 16.12
N TYR A 560 9.02 10.78 15.15
CA TYR A 560 7.55 10.79 15.15
C TYR A 560 6.90 10.34 16.46
N TYR A 561 7.57 9.43 17.19
CA TYR A 561 7.11 8.91 18.49
C TYR A 561 7.58 9.76 19.69
N ALA A 562 8.33 10.84 19.46
CA ALA A 562 8.80 11.69 20.57
C ALA A 562 7.66 12.48 21.19
N GLU A 563 7.63 12.50 22.51
CA GLU A 563 6.63 13.22 23.32
C GLU A 563 7.31 14.23 24.23
N HIS A 564 6.61 15.31 24.56
CA HIS A 564 7.01 16.22 25.61
C HIS A 564 6.85 15.58 26.99
N ALA A 565 7.41 16.19 28.04
CA ALA A 565 7.17 15.75 29.41
C ALA A 565 5.65 15.75 29.68
N PRO A 566 5.08 14.60 30.13
CA PRO A 566 3.63 14.47 30.25
C PRO A 566 3.09 15.33 31.42
N GLU A 567 1.91 15.91 31.21
CA GLU A 567 1.19 16.73 32.22
C GLU A 567 -0.09 15.99 32.68
N ILE A 568 0.02 14.70 32.98
CA ILE A 568 -1.09 13.80 33.34
C ILE A 568 -1.95 14.34 34.49
N ASP A 569 -1.32 14.95 35.49
CA ASP A 569 -2.05 15.51 36.64
C ASP A 569 -3.03 16.62 36.26
N LYS A 570 -2.76 17.38 35.19
CA LYS A 570 -3.69 18.40 34.68
C LYS A 570 -4.93 17.72 34.05
N ALA A 571 -4.72 16.69 33.28
CA ALA A 571 -5.84 15.91 32.69
C ALA A 571 -6.70 15.24 33.77
N VAL A 572 -6.08 14.68 34.81
CA VAL A 572 -6.80 14.10 35.96
C VAL A 572 -7.62 15.16 36.68
N ALA A 573 -7.06 16.35 36.92
CA ALA A 573 -7.79 17.45 37.56
C ALA A 573 -8.95 18.00 36.68
N ALA A 574 -8.80 17.97 35.35
CA ALA A 574 -9.85 18.36 34.44
C ALA A 574 -11.01 17.35 34.42
N ALA A 575 -10.77 16.07 34.69
CA ALA A 575 -11.78 15.02 34.74
C ALA A 575 -12.86 15.25 35.81
N ASP A 576 -12.56 16.00 36.89
CA ASP A 576 -13.53 16.33 37.91
C ASP A 576 -14.74 17.13 37.37
N LYS A 577 -14.53 17.88 36.28
CA LYS A 577 -15.55 18.72 35.64
C LYS A 577 -16.28 18.00 34.49
N ALA A 578 -15.91 16.77 34.17
CA ALA A 578 -16.48 16.03 33.05
C ALA A 578 -17.41 14.92 33.54
N ASP A 579 -18.34 14.54 32.68
CA ASP A 579 -19.21 13.36 32.85
C ASP A 579 -18.59 12.12 32.21
N VAL A 580 -17.85 12.29 31.10
CA VAL A 580 -17.19 11.24 30.30
C VAL A 580 -15.85 11.74 29.79
N ILE A 581 -14.92 10.81 29.63
CA ILE A 581 -13.58 11.05 29.08
C ILE A 581 -13.48 10.41 27.70
N ILE A 582 -13.02 11.17 26.71
CA ILE A 582 -12.60 10.66 25.41
C ILE A 582 -11.07 10.79 25.32
N ALA A 583 -10.38 9.67 25.36
CA ALA A 583 -8.93 9.61 25.29
C ALA A 583 -8.48 9.26 23.88
N CYS A 584 -8.01 10.25 23.12
CA CYS A 584 -7.50 10.11 21.77
C CYS A 584 -6.01 9.80 21.83
N ILE A 585 -5.67 8.53 21.65
CA ILE A 585 -4.32 7.98 21.75
C ILE A 585 -3.94 7.27 20.47
N GLY A 586 -2.65 7.05 20.26
CA GLY A 586 -2.19 6.34 19.07
C GLY A 586 -0.81 6.79 18.61
N GLU A 587 -0.68 6.96 17.31
CA GLU A 587 0.57 7.32 16.65
C GLU A 587 0.49 8.73 16.05
N ASN A 588 1.67 9.37 15.96
CA ASN A 588 1.85 10.57 15.16
C ASN A 588 2.06 10.16 13.68
N SER A 589 2.02 11.11 12.74
CA SER A 589 2.27 10.83 11.34
C SER A 589 3.71 10.39 11.08
N TYR A 590 3.87 9.41 10.24
CA TYR A 590 5.15 8.91 9.74
C TYR A 590 4.94 8.19 8.42
N THR A 591 6.03 7.98 7.67
CA THR A 591 6.05 7.10 6.51
C THR A 591 7.42 6.43 6.36
N GLU A 592 7.45 5.22 5.81
CA GLU A 592 8.66 4.45 5.51
C GLU A 592 9.62 4.24 6.70
N THR A 593 10.93 4.21 6.44
CA THR A 593 12.00 3.97 7.44
C THR A 593 11.88 4.84 8.70
N PRO A 594 11.53 6.13 8.66
CA PRO A 594 11.25 6.91 9.87
C PRO A 594 10.21 6.30 10.81
N GLY A 595 9.29 5.51 10.29
CA GLY A 595 8.27 4.80 11.09
C GLY A 595 8.71 3.47 11.70
N ASN A 596 10.00 3.08 11.59
CA ASN A 596 10.50 1.85 12.21
C ASN A 596 10.33 1.86 13.73
N LEU A 597 9.94 0.71 14.28
CA LEU A 597 9.73 0.51 15.71
C LEU A 597 10.86 -0.31 16.36
N THR A 598 11.05 -0.09 17.66
CA THR A 598 11.84 -0.96 18.55
C THR A 598 10.94 -1.74 19.52
N ASP A 599 9.70 -1.28 19.71
CA ASP A 599 8.70 -1.90 20.59
C ASP A 599 7.30 -1.69 20.00
N LEU A 600 6.45 -2.71 20.05
CA LEU A 600 5.07 -2.67 19.55
C LEU A 600 4.08 -2.08 20.57
N TRP A 601 4.45 -1.96 21.84
CA TRP A 601 3.59 -1.31 22.83
C TRP A 601 3.34 0.16 22.48
N LEU A 602 2.08 0.59 22.68
CA LEU A 602 1.76 2.01 22.64
C LEU A 602 2.62 2.78 23.67
N SER A 603 2.88 4.06 23.43
CA SER A 603 3.68 4.91 24.31
C SER A 603 3.32 4.71 25.80
N GLU A 604 4.34 4.61 26.65
CA GLU A 604 4.16 4.48 28.09
C GLU A 604 3.42 5.69 28.69
N ASN A 605 3.71 6.90 28.22
CA ASN A 605 3.03 8.12 28.71
C ASN A 605 1.53 8.09 28.38
N GLN A 606 1.16 7.67 27.18
CA GLN A 606 -0.25 7.54 26.78
C GLN A 606 -0.96 6.46 27.59
N ARG A 607 -0.32 5.31 27.81
CA ARG A 607 -0.89 4.25 28.66
C ARG A 607 -1.02 4.68 30.13
N ASN A 608 -0.05 5.41 30.65
CA ASN A 608 -0.08 5.96 32.01
C ASN A 608 -1.17 7.05 32.16
N LEU A 609 -1.42 7.88 31.14
CA LEU A 609 -2.54 8.81 31.09
C LEU A 609 -3.88 8.07 31.28
N VAL A 610 -4.14 7.02 30.52
CA VAL A 610 -5.37 6.24 30.62
C VAL A 610 -5.51 5.60 32.01
N LYS A 611 -4.43 5.01 32.55
CA LYS A 611 -4.42 4.39 33.88
C LYS A 611 -4.69 5.41 35.01
N ALA A 612 -4.18 6.63 34.86
CA ALA A 612 -4.43 7.70 35.81
C ALA A 612 -5.88 8.19 35.74
N LEU A 613 -6.40 8.39 34.55
CA LEU A 613 -7.79 8.79 34.33
C LEU A 613 -8.80 7.74 34.81
N TYR A 614 -8.49 6.45 34.67
CA TYR A 614 -9.34 5.37 35.18
C TYR A 614 -9.59 5.50 36.71
N LYS A 615 -8.60 5.99 37.47
CA LYS A 615 -8.72 6.16 38.93
C LYS A 615 -9.72 7.25 39.32
N THR A 616 -10.14 8.11 38.39
CA THR A 616 -11.17 9.14 38.64
C THR A 616 -12.58 8.54 38.71
N GLY A 617 -12.76 7.28 38.28
CA GLY A 617 -14.05 6.60 38.24
C GLY A 617 -14.98 7.11 37.12
N LYS A 618 -14.52 8.00 36.25
CA LYS A 618 -15.29 8.42 35.06
C LYS A 618 -15.22 7.37 33.95
N PRO A 619 -16.31 7.17 33.18
CA PRO A 619 -16.26 6.29 32.01
C PRO A 619 -15.30 6.83 30.98
N ILE A 620 -14.52 5.93 30.37
CA ILE A 620 -13.49 6.25 29.37
C ILE A 620 -13.89 5.64 28.02
N ILE A 621 -13.86 6.44 26.97
CA ILE A 621 -13.90 6.04 25.59
C ILE A 621 -12.49 6.17 25.04
N LEU A 622 -11.85 5.07 24.66
CA LEU A 622 -10.58 5.11 23.94
C LEU A 622 -10.87 5.34 22.46
N VAL A 623 -10.21 6.30 21.87
CA VAL A 623 -10.14 6.51 20.42
C VAL A 623 -8.73 6.24 19.99
N LEU A 624 -8.54 5.15 19.24
CA LEU A 624 -7.26 4.72 18.70
C LEU A 624 -7.08 5.36 17.33
N ASN A 625 -6.05 6.19 17.16
CA ASN A 625 -5.68 6.77 15.88
C ASN A 625 -4.28 6.27 15.54
N GLU A 626 -4.22 5.15 14.83
CA GLU A 626 -2.98 4.41 14.61
C GLU A 626 -2.94 3.78 13.22
N GLY A 627 -1.76 3.76 12.61
CA GLY A 627 -1.56 3.19 11.28
C GLY A 627 -1.30 1.68 11.29
N ARG A 628 -1.11 1.11 12.44
CA ARG A 628 -0.86 -0.32 12.72
C ARG A 628 -1.28 -0.65 14.14
N PRO A 629 -1.69 -1.89 14.43
CA PRO A 629 -2.12 -2.24 15.78
C PRO A 629 -0.95 -2.12 16.77
N ARG A 630 -1.14 -1.28 17.80
CA ARG A 630 -0.20 -1.13 18.92
C ARG A 630 -0.73 -1.89 20.13
N LEU A 631 0.17 -2.51 20.91
CA LEU A 631 -0.27 -3.27 22.07
C LEU A 631 -0.86 -2.36 23.16
N ILE A 632 -2.10 -2.67 23.55
CA ILE A 632 -2.92 -1.92 24.53
C ILE A 632 -3.59 -2.80 25.56
N ALA A 633 -3.16 -4.06 25.68
CA ALA A 633 -3.81 -5.07 26.53
C ALA A 633 -3.94 -4.67 28.02
N ASP A 634 -3.09 -3.73 28.47
CA ASP A 634 -3.09 -3.22 29.86
C ASP A 634 -4.02 -2.02 30.09
N ILE A 635 -4.53 -1.40 29.04
CA ILE A 635 -5.45 -0.25 29.13
C ILE A 635 -6.83 -0.52 28.51
N GLU A 636 -6.95 -1.43 27.57
CA GLU A 636 -8.25 -1.78 26.97
C GLU A 636 -9.30 -2.19 28.03
N PRO A 637 -8.97 -3.03 29.06
CA PRO A 637 -9.96 -3.37 30.09
C PRO A 637 -10.46 -2.19 30.93
N LEU A 638 -9.75 -1.07 30.92
CA LEU A 638 -10.10 0.14 31.65
C LEU A 638 -11.12 1.02 30.90
N ALA A 639 -11.35 0.75 29.63
CA ALA A 639 -12.27 1.51 28.79
C ALA A 639 -13.69 0.95 28.81
N THR A 640 -14.68 1.86 28.83
CA THR A 640 -16.10 1.55 28.67
C THR A 640 -16.47 1.36 27.20
N ALA A 641 -15.75 2.07 26.29
CA ALA A 641 -15.86 1.88 24.85
C ALA A 641 -14.48 2.05 24.20
N VAL A 642 -14.29 1.39 23.05
CA VAL A 642 -13.08 1.50 22.23
C VAL A 642 -13.50 1.70 20.78
N VAL A 643 -13.00 2.75 20.16
CA VAL A 643 -13.17 3.06 18.74
C VAL A 643 -11.78 3.12 18.10
N ASP A 644 -11.56 2.38 17.02
CA ASP A 644 -10.35 2.49 16.22
C ASP A 644 -10.70 3.27 14.94
N ILE A 645 -10.13 4.46 14.81
CA ILE A 645 -10.35 5.32 13.64
C ILE A 645 -9.28 5.11 12.57
N LEU A 646 -8.26 4.30 12.86
CA LEU A 646 -7.11 4.13 11.99
C LEU A 646 -6.49 5.48 11.58
N ILE A 647 -6.40 5.77 10.28
CA ILE A 647 -5.95 7.06 9.74
C ILE A 647 -7.05 7.58 8.77
N PRO A 648 -8.08 8.25 9.30
CA PRO A 648 -9.34 8.50 8.58
C PRO A 648 -9.30 9.71 7.63
N GLY A 649 -8.15 10.38 7.47
CA GLY A 649 -8.02 11.52 6.57
C GLY A 649 -8.61 12.82 7.11
N ASN A 650 -8.78 13.78 6.20
CA ASN A 650 -9.15 15.15 6.56
C ASN A 650 -10.55 15.29 7.19
N TYR A 651 -11.46 14.36 6.94
CA TYR A 651 -12.82 14.37 7.51
C TYR A 651 -12.99 13.37 8.67
N GLY A 652 -11.91 12.79 9.18
CA GLY A 652 -11.97 11.82 10.26
C GLY A 652 -12.50 12.38 11.57
N GLY A 653 -12.18 13.62 11.92
CA GLY A 653 -12.77 14.28 13.09
C GLY A 653 -14.29 14.40 12.99
N ASP A 654 -14.79 14.83 11.83
CA ASP A 654 -16.23 14.97 11.58
C ASP A 654 -16.93 13.60 11.55
N ALA A 655 -16.33 12.58 10.93
CA ALA A 655 -16.84 11.22 10.89
C ALA A 655 -16.96 10.65 12.31
N LEU A 656 -15.90 10.75 13.11
CA LEU A 656 -15.91 10.31 14.50
C LEU A 656 -17.00 11.02 15.31
N ALA A 657 -17.16 12.34 15.17
CA ALA A 657 -18.17 13.10 15.87
C ALA A 657 -19.61 12.63 15.50
N ASN A 658 -19.87 12.34 14.20
CA ASN A 658 -21.14 11.79 13.73
C ASN A 658 -21.40 10.39 14.28
N LEU A 659 -20.40 9.53 14.29
CA LEU A 659 -20.48 8.16 14.80
C LEU A 659 -20.71 8.15 16.32
N LEU A 660 -19.96 8.95 17.09
CA LEU A 660 -20.15 9.03 18.54
C LEU A 660 -21.53 9.60 18.92
N ALA A 661 -22.08 10.50 18.11
CA ALA A 661 -23.42 11.06 18.33
C ALA A 661 -24.56 10.13 17.91
N GLY A 662 -24.28 9.08 17.13
CA GLY A 662 -25.27 8.20 16.53
C GLY A 662 -25.99 8.81 15.31
N ASP A 663 -25.47 9.89 14.75
CA ASP A 663 -25.95 10.47 13.49
C ASP A 663 -25.54 9.59 12.28
N ALA A 664 -24.42 8.86 12.42
CA ALA A 664 -24.01 7.76 11.57
C ALA A 664 -23.86 6.47 12.39
N ASN A 665 -23.87 5.31 11.75
CA ASN A 665 -23.73 4.02 12.41
C ASN A 665 -22.42 3.34 12.03
N PHE A 666 -21.69 2.81 13.02
CA PHE A 666 -20.48 2.05 12.79
C PHE A 666 -20.70 0.84 11.88
N SER A 667 -19.83 0.67 10.91
CA SER A 667 -19.86 -0.47 10.00
C SER A 667 -18.47 -0.96 9.60
N GLY A 668 -17.41 -0.29 10.04
CA GLY A 668 -16.02 -0.70 9.85
C GLY A 668 -15.73 -2.04 10.54
N LYS A 669 -14.83 -2.83 9.95
CA LYS A 669 -14.34 -4.10 10.49
C LYS A 669 -12.82 -4.10 10.42
N LEU A 670 -12.14 -4.70 11.40
CA LEU A 670 -10.68 -4.79 11.41
C LEU A 670 -10.17 -5.49 10.14
N PRO A 671 -9.30 -4.83 9.37
CA PRO A 671 -8.68 -5.41 8.17
C PRO A 671 -7.45 -6.26 8.51
N TYR A 672 -7.16 -6.42 9.78
CA TYR A 672 -6.06 -7.21 10.34
C TYR A 672 -6.48 -7.88 11.66
N THR A 673 -5.72 -8.87 12.07
CA THR A 673 -5.81 -9.46 13.40
C THR A 673 -5.09 -8.53 14.38
N TYR A 674 -5.79 -8.04 15.40
CA TYR A 674 -5.23 -7.16 16.41
C TYR A 674 -4.52 -8.00 17.48
N PRO A 675 -3.18 -7.92 17.64
CA PRO A 675 -2.44 -8.73 18.61
C PRO A 675 -2.69 -8.24 20.04
N ARG A 676 -2.74 -9.16 20.96
CA ARG A 676 -2.80 -8.87 22.39
C ARG A 676 -1.41 -8.79 23.03
N GLU A 677 -0.48 -9.58 22.51
CA GLU A 677 0.86 -9.79 23.07
C GLU A 677 1.90 -9.85 21.96
N ILE A 678 3.14 -9.47 22.27
CA ILE A 678 4.25 -9.42 21.30
C ILE A 678 4.57 -10.78 20.68
N ASN A 679 4.30 -11.88 21.35
CA ASN A 679 4.55 -13.22 20.86
C ASN A 679 3.35 -13.84 20.13
N SER A 680 2.28 -13.08 19.91
CA SER A 680 1.06 -13.52 19.25
C SER A 680 0.74 -12.63 18.06
N LEU A 681 1.66 -12.59 17.09
CA LEU A 681 1.52 -11.83 15.83
C LEU A 681 0.92 -12.71 14.72
N ASN A 682 -0.05 -13.53 15.07
CA ASN A 682 -0.74 -14.41 14.13
C ASN A 682 -1.73 -13.62 13.29
N THR A 683 -1.85 -14.02 12.02
CA THR A 683 -2.96 -13.60 11.15
C THR A 683 -4.16 -14.55 11.34
N TYR A 684 -5.36 -14.16 10.89
CA TYR A 684 -6.58 -14.93 11.07
C TYR A 684 -6.55 -16.33 10.42
N ASP A 685 -5.70 -16.50 9.40
CA ASP A 685 -5.50 -17.73 8.62
C ASP A 685 -4.29 -18.54 9.10
N TYR A 686 -3.98 -18.45 10.40
CA TYR A 686 -2.92 -19.24 11.03
C TYR A 686 -3.10 -20.75 10.78
N LYS A 687 -2.03 -21.51 10.89
CA LYS A 687 -2.07 -22.97 10.75
C LYS A 687 -2.74 -23.58 11.99
N VAL A 688 -3.57 -24.61 11.81
CA VAL A 688 -4.24 -25.29 12.94
C VAL A 688 -3.25 -25.78 14.02
N SER A 689 -2.02 -26.06 13.66
CA SER A 689 -0.95 -26.45 14.58
C SER A 689 -0.38 -25.30 15.44
N GLU A 690 -0.70 -24.04 15.11
CA GLU A 690 -0.31 -22.87 15.91
C GLU A 690 -1.23 -22.64 17.12
N GLU A 691 -2.41 -23.31 17.17
CA GLU A 691 -3.38 -23.23 18.27
C GLU A 691 -3.57 -24.60 18.92
N VAL A 692 -2.53 -25.14 19.55
CA VAL A 692 -2.59 -26.44 20.26
C VAL A 692 -2.77 -26.20 21.74
N GLY A 693 -3.99 -26.41 22.26
CA GLY A 693 -4.31 -26.17 23.67
C GLY A 693 -3.79 -27.28 24.61
N THR A 694 -3.74 -28.56 24.17
CA THR A 694 -3.30 -29.68 25.00
C THR A 694 -2.70 -30.76 24.14
N MET A 695 -1.52 -31.28 24.52
CA MET A 695 -0.95 -32.49 23.94
C MET A 695 -1.22 -33.67 24.87
N ALA A 696 -1.75 -34.76 24.33
CA ALA A 696 -1.99 -35.99 25.10
C ALA A 696 -0.63 -36.55 25.59
N GLY A 697 -0.48 -36.74 26.92
CA GLY A 697 0.71 -37.28 27.55
C GLY A 697 1.27 -36.40 28.68
N ALA A 698 2.60 -36.32 28.80
CA ALA A 698 3.29 -35.76 29.96
C ALA A 698 3.30 -34.22 30.03
N TYR A 699 2.81 -33.52 29.00
CA TYR A 699 2.95 -32.06 28.88
C TYR A 699 1.60 -31.39 28.65
N ASN A 700 1.33 -30.34 29.40
CA ASN A 700 0.31 -29.37 29.08
C ASN A 700 0.91 -28.27 28.24
N TYR A 701 0.45 -28.10 26.99
CA TYR A 701 0.77 -26.96 26.16
C TYR A 701 -0.37 -25.95 26.28
N ASP A 702 -0.02 -24.71 26.49
CA ASP A 702 -0.91 -23.58 26.25
C ASP A 702 -0.33 -22.77 25.10
N ALA A 703 -0.66 -23.17 23.88
CA ALA A 703 -0.26 -22.51 22.63
C ALA A 703 -1.49 -21.86 21.98
N LYS A 704 -2.34 -21.24 22.78
CA LYS A 704 -3.47 -20.48 22.25
C LYS A 704 -3.01 -19.24 21.53
N VAL A 705 -3.63 -18.97 20.38
CA VAL A 705 -3.50 -17.69 19.70
C VAL A 705 -4.15 -16.60 20.55
N SER A 706 -3.34 -15.70 21.10
CA SER A 706 -3.81 -14.63 22.00
C SER A 706 -4.08 -13.36 21.19
N LEU A 707 -5.36 -13.05 20.97
CA LEU A 707 -5.80 -11.91 20.20
C LEU A 707 -6.43 -10.85 21.11
N GLN A 708 -6.25 -9.57 20.76
CA GLN A 708 -7.10 -8.51 21.29
C GLN A 708 -8.46 -8.54 20.57
N TRP A 709 -8.45 -8.52 19.23
CA TRP A 709 -9.63 -8.69 18.38
C TRP A 709 -9.26 -9.42 17.08
N PRO A 710 -10.15 -10.28 16.58
CA PRO A 710 -9.87 -11.01 15.33
C PRO A 710 -10.10 -10.14 14.07
N PHE A 711 -9.46 -10.51 12.97
CA PHE A 711 -9.78 -10.00 11.63
C PHE A 711 -11.28 -10.07 11.33
N GLY A 712 -11.83 -9.02 10.74
CA GLY A 712 -13.25 -8.88 10.43
C GLY A 712 -14.14 -8.53 11.62
N TYR A 713 -13.54 -8.25 12.80
CA TYR A 713 -14.27 -7.81 13.98
C TYR A 713 -14.63 -6.33 13.91
N GLY A 714 -15.83 -5.99 14.36
CA GLY A 714 -16.34 -4.64 14.52
C GLY A 714 -17.82 -4.69 14.92
N LEU A 715 -18.21 -3.80 15.82
CA LEU A 715 -19.57 -3.68 16.34
C LEU A 715 -20.37 -2.63 15.54
N SER A 716 -21.67 -2.58 15.80
CA SER A 716 -22.60 -1.61 15.22
C SER A 716 -23.63 -1.22 16.29
N TYR A 717 -24.33 -0.11 16.10
CA TYR A 717 -25.51 0.24 16.91
C TYR A 717 -26.73 -0.62 16.61
N THR A 718 -26.63 -1.52 15.63
CA THR A 718 -27.65 -2.53 15.33
C THR A 718 -27.06 -3.93 15.41
N THR A 719 -27.89 -4.95 15.24
CA THR A 719 -27.48 -6.35 15.27
C THR A 719 -27.94 -7.07 14.01
N PHE A 720 -27.12 -8.02 13.53
CA PHE A 720 -27.41 -8.80 12.34
C PHE A 720 -27.50 -10.29 12.67
N GLU A 721 -28.50 -10.95 12.11
CA GLU A 721 -28.69 -12.39 12.20
C GLU A 721 -28.48 -13.04 10.84
N TYR A 722 -27.64 -14.07 10.82
CA TYR A 722 -27.36 -14.88 9.64
C TYR A 722 -28.16 -16.17 9.69
N SER A 723 -28.84 -16.53 8.61
CA SER A 723 -29.66 -17.74 8.49
C SER A 723 -29.58 -18.33 7.09
N ASN A 724 -30.11 -19.54 6.91
CA ASN A 724 -30.29 -20.20 5.63
C ASN A 724 -29.00 -20.28 4.74
N LEU A 725 -27.83 -20.44 5.36
CA LEU A 725 -26.60 -20.69 4.59
C LEU A 725 -26.75 -22.03 3.87
N LYS A 726 -26.61 -22.00 2.53
CA LYS A 726 -26.69 -23.18 1.68
C LYS A 726 -25.88 -23.00 0.40
N THR A 727 -25.59 -24.12 -0.25
CA THR A 727 -24.93 -24.21 -1.55
C THR A 727 -25.88 -24.85 -2.56
N ASP A 728 -25.70 -24.55 -3.83
CA ASP A 728 -26.43 -25.21 -4.93
C ASP A 728 -25.94 -26.65 -5.17
N LYS A 729 -24.75 -26.99 -4.71
CA LYS A 729 -24.11 -28.32 -4.79
C LYS A 729 -23.45 -28.68 -3.47
N THR A 730 -23.54 -29.95 -3.10
CA THR A 730 -22.82 -30.54 -1.97
C THR A 730 -21.57 -31.31 -2.40
N HIS A 731 -21.48 -31.66 -3.69
CA HIS A 731 -20.36 -32.32 -4.34
C HIS A 731 -19.90 -31.48 -5.53
N PHE A 732 -18.59 -31.37 -5.74
CA PHE A 732 -18.04 -30.53 -6.81
C PHE A 732 -16.71 -31.08 -7.31
N THR A 733 -16.29 -30.58 -8.47
CA THR A 733 -14.98 -30.80 -9.09
C THR A 733 -14.30 -29.45 -9.35
N ALA A 734 -13.05 -29.45 -9.75
CA ALA A 734 -12.26 -28.24 -9.99
C ALA A 734 -12.85 -27.25 -11.02
N ASP A 735 -13.68 -27.77 -11.94
CA ASP A 735 -14.26 -26.95 -13.01
C ASP A 735 -15.63 -26.34 -12.65
N ASP A 736 -16.13 -26.63 -11.45
CA ASP A 736 -17.42 -26.13 -10.96
C ASP A 736 -17.33 -24.68 -10.45
N ILE A 737 -18.48 -24.00 -10.51
CA ILE A 737 -18.77 -22.80 -9.73
C ILE A 737 -19.80 -23.17 -8.68
N ILE A 738 -19.50 -22.90 -7.41
CA ILE A 738 -20.36 -23.18 -6.28
C ILE A 738 -21.11 -21.89 -5.94
N THR A 739 -22.45 -21.93 -6.03
CA THR A 739 -23.28 -20.79 -5.61
C THR A 739 -23.56 -20.92 -4.12
N VAL A 740 -23.10 -19.96 -3.34
CA VAL A 740 -23.30 -19.91 -1.87
C VAL A 740 -24.30 -18.81 -1.57
N THR A 741 -25.37 -19.10 -0.86
CA THR A 741 -26.38 -18.11 -0.45
C THR A 741 -26.57 -18.11 1.05
N VAL A 742 -26.79 -16.92 1.61
CA VAL A 742 -27.08 -16.70 3.03
C VAL A 742 -28.06 -15.55 3.19
N ASP A 743 -29.01 -15.68 4.12
CA ASP A 743 -29.89 -14.58 4.50
C ASP A 743 -29.30 -13.81 5.66
N VAL A 744 -29.26 -12.47 5.53
CA VAL A 744 -28.81 -11.54 6.57
C VAL A 744 -29.96 -10.61 6.93
N LYS A 745 -30.33 -10.58 8.22
CA LYS A 745 -31.43 -9.78 8.75
C LYS A 745 -30.90 -8.76 9.77
N ASN A 746 -31.30 -7.52 9.63
CA ASN A 746 -31.13 -6.52 10.67
C ASN A 746 -32.19 -6.75 11.78
N THR A 747 -31.76 -7.19 12.96
CA THR A 747 -32.61 -7.48 14.09
C THR A 747 -32.71 -6.35 15.11
N GLY A 748 -31.95 -5.27 14.90
CA GLY A 748 -31.97 -4.09 15.76
C GLY A 748 -32.98 -3.03 15.32
N LYS A 749 -32.80 -1.84 15.89
CA LYS A 749 -33.74 -0.70 15.69
C LYS A 749 -33.18 0.41 14.78
N THR A 750 -31.92 0.33 14.40
CA THR A 750 -31.19 1.31 13.62
C THR A 750 -30.79 0.69 12.28
N ALA A 751 -30.86 1.47 11.20
CA ALA A 751 -30.30 1.05 9.91
C ALA A 751 -28.79 0.82 10.04
N GLY A 752 -28.26 -0.15 9.32
CA GLY A 752 -26.83 -0.44 9.40
C GLY A 752 -26.30 -1.15 8.17
N LYS A 753 -25.00 -1.00 7.96
CA LYS A 753 -24.26 -1.72 6.93
C LYS A 753 -23.49 -2.87 7.55
N GLU A 754 -23.44 -4.00 6.86
CA GLU A 754 -22.76 -5.21 7.32
C GLU A 754 -21.83 -5.74 6.22
N ALA A 755 -20.61 -6.07 6.60
CA ALA A 755 -19.68 -6.78 5.73
C ALA A 755 -19.94 -8.29 5.88
N VAL A 756 -20.40 -8.90 4.81
CA VAL A 756 -20.69 -10.35 4.76
C VAL A 756 -19.46 -11.06 4.19
N LEU A 757 -18.80 -11.89 5.00
CA LEU A 757 -17.53 -12.52 4.69
C LEU A 757 -17.73 -14.04 4.50
N LEU A 758 -17.32 -14.57 3.35
CA LEU A 758 -17.34 -15.99 3.01
C LEU A 758 -15.96 -16.60 3.26
N TYR A 759 -15.87 -17.57 4.17
CA TYR A 759 -14.65 -18.33 4.44
C TYR A 759 -14.77 -19.78 3.99
N SER A 760 -13.63 -20.40 3.68
CA SER A 760 -13.50 -21.85 3.54
C SER A 760 -12.45 -22.40 4.50
N SER A 761 -12.65 -23.65 4.94
CA SER A 761 -11.66 -24.47 5.63
C SER A 761 -11.54 -25.79 4.88
N ASP A 762 -10.31 -26.18 4.55
CA ASP A 762 -9.97 -27.52 4.09
C ASP A 762 -9.70 -28.36 5.33
N LEU A 763 -10.38 -29.50 5.46
CA LEU A 763 -10.29 -30.28 6.70
C LEU A 763 -9.07 -31.20 6.73
N VAL A 764 -8.62 -31.69 5.57
CA VAL A 764 -7.48 -32.60 5.46
C VAL A 764 -6.79 -32.35 4.10
N ALA A 765 -5.53 -31.94 4.13
CA ALA A 765 -4.74 -31.71 2.93
C ALA A 765 -3.35 -32.37 3.05
N SER A 766 -2.65 -32.53 1.92
CA SER A 766 -1.29 -33.06 1.88
C SER A 766 -0.22 -32.12 2.46
N ILE A 767 -0.60 -30.86 2.74
CA ILE A 767 0.14 -29.88 3.54
C ILE A 767 -0.71 -29.43 4.72
N VAL A 768 -0.11 -28.84 5.77
CA VAL A 768 -0.90 -28.30 6.89
C VAL A 768 -1.82 -27.19 6.38
N PRO A 769 -3.15 -27.37 6.45
CA PRO A 769 -4.07 -26.35 5.93
C PRO A 769 -4.11 -25.11 6.83
N ASP A 770 -4.54 -23.99 6.26
CA ASP A 770 -4.91 -22.81 7.00
C ASP A 770 -6.16 -23.09 7.84
N ASN A 771 -6.26 -22.53 9.03
CA ASN A 771 -7.46 -22.64 9.87
C ASN A 771 -8.74 -22.27 9.08
N ARG A 772 -8.66 -21.18 8.35
CA ARG A 772 -9.68 -20.72 7.40
C ARG A 772 -9.07 -19.71 6.42
N ARG A 773 -9.70 -19.56 5.26
CA ARG A 773 -9.32 -18.55 4.26
C ARG A 773 -10.53 -17.77 3.80
N LEU A 774 -10.45 -16.46 3.78
CA LEU A 774 -11.45 -15.61 3.11
C LEU A 774 -11.47 -15.94 1.61
N ARG A 775 -12.66 -16.09 1.05
CA ARG A 775 -12.86 -16.40 -0.37
C ARG A 775 -13.56 -15.27 -1.11
N ASP A 776 -14.48 -14.60 -0.40
CA ASP A 776 -15.21 -13.47 -0.95
C ASP A 776 -15.81 -12.61 0.17
N PHE A 777 -16.18 -11.38 -0.16
CA PHE A 777 -16.91 -10.49 0.73
C PHE A 777 -17.77 -9.51 -0.07
N THR A 778 -18.81 -9.01 0.61
CA THR A 778 -19.64 -7.91 0.09
C THR A 778 -20.16 -7.07 1.24
N LYS A 779 -20.39 -5.78 0.99
CA LYS A 779 -21.03 -4.85 1.94
C LYS A 779 -22.50 -4.67 1.56
N ILE A 780 -23.40 -4.81 2.53
CA ILE A 780 -24.84 -4.60 2.33
C ILE A 780 -25.38 -3.63 3.36
N GLU A 781 -26.42 -2.88 2.97
CA GLU A 781 -27.17 -2.01 3.88
C GLU A 781 -28.55 -2.62 4.15
N LEU A 782 -28.97 -2.57 5.41
CA LEU A 782 -30.26 -3.14 5.87
C LEU A 782 -30.99 -2.17 6.79
N GLN A 783 -32.25 -1.93 6.48
CA GLN A 783 -33.17 -1.21 7.37
C GLN A 783 -33.59 -2.10 8.55
N PRO A 784 -34.08 -1.53 9.68
CA PRO A 784 -34.60 -2.30 10.80
C PRO A 784 -35.63 -3.35 10.34
N GLY A 785 -35.41 -4.62 10.69
CA GLY A 785 -36.27 -5.74 10.32
C GLY A 785 -36.11 -6.26 8.89
N GLU A 786 -35.32 -5.58 8.03
CA GLU A 786 -35.06 -6.00 6.64
C GLU A 786 -34.19 -7.26 6.60
N THR A 787 -34.48 -8.13 5.65
CA THR A 787 -33.67 -9.31 5.32
C THR A 787 -33.25 -9.23 3.86
N LYS A 788 -31.95 -9.45 3.60
CA LYS A 788 -31.41 -9.61 2.22
C LYS A 788 -30.72 -10.96 2.08
N THR A 789 -30.94 -11.60 0.94
CA THR A 789 -30.17 -12.79 0.56
C THR A 789 -28.90 -12.36 -0.14
N VAL A 790 -27.76 -12.74 0.38
CA VAL A 790 -26.45 -12.52 -0.22
C VAL A 790 -26.05 -13.78 -1.00
N THR A 791 -25.54 -13.60 -2.20
CA THR A 791 -25.09 -14.68 -3.08
C THR A 791 -23.60 -14.48 -3.41
N PHE A 792 -22.81 -15.52 -3.21
CA PHE A 792 -21.42 -15.60 -3.66
C PHE A 792 -21.30 -16.67 -4.76
N LEU A 793 -20.47 -16.39 -5.76
CA LEU A 793 -20.09 -17.34 -6.79
C LEU A 793 -18.63 -17.73 -6.54
N LEU A 794 -18.43 -18.95 -6.03
CA LEU A 794 -17.10 -19.47 -5.67
C LEU A 794 -16.65 -20.46 -6.75
N PRO A 795 -15.68 -20.08 -7.61
CA PRO A 795 -15.02 -21.03 -8.49
C PRO A 795 -14.29 -22.09 -7.63
N ALA A 796 -14.53 -23.36 -7.89
CA ALA A 796 -13.95 -24.43 -7.09
C ALA A 796 -12.41 -24.44 -7.11
N LYS A 797 -11.80 -24.00 -8.21
CA LYS A 797 -10.33 -23.83 -8.31
C LYS A 797 -9.77 -22.84 -7.27
N ASP A 798 -10.57 -21.88 -6.76
CA ASP A 798 -10.12 -20.94 -5.74
C ASP A 798 -9.95 -21.60 -4.37
N LEU A 799 -10.42 -22.83 -4.21
CA LEU A 799 -10.17 -23.66 -3.02
C LEU A 799 -8.80 -24.35 -3.04
N ALA A 800 -8.10 -24.34 -4.18
CA ALA A 800 -6.79 -24.93 -4.33
C ALA A 800 -5.73 -24.24 -3.46
N PHE A 801 -4.66 -24.96 -3.19
CA PHE A 801 -3.45 -24.51 -2.52
C PHE A 801 -2.20 -24.88 -3.33
N VAL A 802 -1.05 -24.33 -2.99
CA VAL A 802 0.23 -24.67 -3.61
C VAL A 802 0.87 -25.81 -2.82
N GLY A 803 0.99 -26.98 -3.44
CA GLY A 803 1.56 -28.17 -2.84
C GLY A 803 3.06 -28.08 -2.57
N ALA A 804 3.61 -29.11 -1.92
CA ALA A 804 5.04 -29.18 -1.60
C ALA A 804 5.93 -29.21 -2.85
N ASP A 805 5.39 -29.63 -3.98
CA ASP A 805 6.04 -29.64 -5.31
C ASP A 805 5.95 -28.29 -6.06
N GLY A 806 5.32 -27.29 -5.46
CA GLY A 806 5.15 -25.95 -6.03
C GLY A 806 4.00 -25.80 -7.02
N ARG A 807 3.18 -26.85 -7.21
CA ARG A 807 2.03 -26.84 -8.13
C ARG A 807 0.74 -26.52 -7.41
N TRP A 808 -0.17 -25.85 -8.08
CA TRP A 808 -1.53 -25.66 -7.59
C TRP A 808 -2.27 -27.00 -7.55
N THR A 809 -2.89 -27.30 -6.42
CA THR A 809 -3.57 -28.56 -6.15
C THR A 809 -4.90 -28.32 -5.43
N LEU A 810 -5.96 -28.88 -5.96
CA LEU A 810 -7.25 -29.06 -5.26
C LEU A 810 -7.39 -30.56 -5.00
N GLU A 811 -7.45 -30.96 -3.74
CA GLU A 811 -7.53 -32.37 -3.36
C GLU A 811 -8.96 -32.82 -3.17
N GLU A 812 -9.24 -34.11 -3.45
CA GLU A 812 -10.49 -34.75 -3.04
C GLU A 812 -10.61 -34.71 -1.52
N GLY A 813 -11.78 -34.40 -0.99
CA GLY A 813 -11.99 -34.34 0.46
C GLY A 813 -13.07 -33.36 0.87
N ASP A 814 -13.20 -33.21 2.19
CA ASP A 814 -14.25 -32.41 2.83
C ASP A 814 -13.79 -30.96 3.05
N PHE A 815 -14.65 -30.02 2.68
CA PHE A 815 -14.49 -28.60 2.93
C PHE A 815 -15.67 -28.05 3.75
N ILE A 816 -15.39 -27.04 4.58
CA ILE A 816 -16.42 -26.27 5.27
C ILE A 816 -16.43 -24.85 4.72
N LEU A 817 -17.60 -24.39 4.25
CA LEU A 817 -17.86 -22.99 3.97
C LEU A 817 -18.53 -22.35 5.20
N LYS A 818 -18.15 -21.11 5.51
CA LYS A 818 -18.62 -20.39 6.69
C LYS A 818 -18.97 -18.95 6.36
N VAL A 819 -20.13 -18.48 6.82
CA VAL A 819 -20.54 -17.07 6.80
C VAL A 819 -21.12 -16.71 8.17
N GLY A 820 -20.54 -15.74 8.85
CA GLY A 820 -20.84 -15.44 10.24
C GLY A 820 -20.61 -16.66 11.13
N LYS A 821 -21.66 -17.11 11.83
CA LYS A 821 -21.63 -18.34 12.67
C LYS A 821 -22.20 -19.56 11.95
N ARG A 822 -22.65 -19.43 10.70
CA ARG A 822 -23.25 -20.51 9.92
C ARG A 822 -22.21 -21.26 9.12
N THR A 823 -22.37 -22.57 9.01
CA THR A 823 -21.47 -23.45 8.25
C THR A 823 -22.27 -24.38 7.34
N VAL A 824 -21.68 -24.77 6.22
CA VAL A 824 -22.15 -25.81 5.33
C VAL A 824 -20.98 -26.63 4.82
N SER A 825 -21.13 -27.96 4.79
CA SER A 825 -20.10 -28.88 4.28
C SER A 825 -20.30 -29.12 2.78
N ILE A 826 -19.21 -29.22 2.07
CA ILE A 826 -19.15 -29.58 0.66
C ILE A 826 -17.99 -30.56 0.45
N VAL A 827 -18.06 -31.39 -0.61
CA VAL A 827 -17.09 -32.45 -0.87
C VAL A 827 -16.51 -32.27 -2.28
N CYS A 828 -15.19 -32.24 -2.36
CA CYS A 828 -14.47 -32.32 -3.64
C CYS A 828 -14.37 -33.81 -4.05
N ASP A 829 -14.88 -34.14 -5.23
CA ASP A 829 -14.98 -35.53 -5.67
C ASP A 829 -13.72 -36.08 -6.32
N ALA A 830 -12.78 -35.20 -6.74
CA ALA A 830 -11.57 -35.61 -7.44
C ALA A 830 -10.43 -34.60 -7.27
N THR A 831 -9.24 -35.11 -7.05
CA THR A 831 -8.02 -34.31 -7.03
C THR A 831 -7.67 -33.79 -8.41
N LYS A 832 -7.35 -32.47 -8.48
CA LYS A 832 -6.85 -31.78 -9.66
C LYS A 832 -5.53 -31.11 -9.36
N VAL A 833 -4.52 -31.36 -10.17
CA VAL A 833 -3.22 -30.67 -10.14
C VAL A 833 -3.04 -29.89 -11.43
N TRP A 834 -2.58 -28.66 -11.34
CA TRP A 834 -2.30 -27.82 -12.49
C TRP A 834 -0.80 -27.71 -12.73
N ASP A 835 -0.37 -27.95 -13.97
CA ASP A 835 1.01 -27.78 -14.38
C ASP A 835 1.37 -26.33 -14.74
N THR A 836 0.40 -25.41 -14.61
CA THR A 836 0.56 -23.99 -14.88
C THR A 836 0.88 -23.23 -13.60
N PRO A 837 1.72 -22.18 -13.64
CA PRO A 837 2.06 -21.39 -12.46
C PRO A 837 0.88 -20.55 -11.92
N ASN A 838 -0.12 -20.29 -12.75
CA ASN A 838 -1.31 -19.51 -12.42
C ASN A 838 -2.58 -20.26 -12.82
N ILE A 839 -3.61 -20.25 -11.96
CA ILE A 839 -4.91 -20.90 -12.19
C ILE A 839 -6.05 -19.88 -12.14
#